data_5637d6604aecef82111474def6406b11
#
_entry.id   5637d6604aecef82111474def6406b11
#
_cell.length_a   1.000
_cell.length_b   1.000
_cell.length_c   1.000
_cell.angle_alpha   90.00
_cell.angle_beta   90.00
_cell.angle_gamma   90.00
#
_symmetry.space_group_name_H-M   'P 1'
#
loop_
_entity.id
_entity.type
_entity.pdbx_description
1 polymer ?
#
loop_
_entity_poly.entity_id
_entity_poly.type
_entity_poly.pdbx_seq_one_letter_code
_entity_poly.pdbx_strand_id
1 'polypeptide(L)'
;MKYFKEKTSNVLKELEVDSDKGLSNSEAKSRLEKYGPNEFTKQEKGSIWDDIKDALTEPMMIILLIAAVVSAIIGEFQDAIGIVCAVAIGIAIGIVTEGKSQKAAEALSKMTENIEVKVMRNGKIIQISKNDLVPGDIVFVEMGDMVPADGRLIESIDLKVREDMLTGESEDVSKKADITVDMTTIESKGKTIVQDPIPAKQINMVFGGTLIAYGRGKFVVTATGDSSEMGRIAKNLDDGDNETPLQVKLGDLGSKISKVSSAIAGILFIIMLVKLIMAHTLHIDTSGIVPFLDSIEPIKTAFVVCVALIVAAVPEGLPTMINMTLAITMQKMAKINALVTKKEACETIGSVSVICSDKTGTLTQNRMTVEKVYVNGKFVERNELSRGSNYFIDNCLINSTADIEKNDDEVKYLGSATECALLLYNDSYDYIKERENSNIMHQIPFTSKRKRMSTIINEENNCTVLTKGAPEVILDLCAYENINNEIVKLTDERKSEILCAIESLQKKSMRVLGFSYRSIEAEVAMSTEAGVIENHLVFTGFVGIKDPLRPEVSDAVRIAKEAGVSTKMLTGDNINTAIAIGEELGLLENGLRAVESSYIDTLSDEELREEIKTIAIVARSKPDTKMRIVQALQNNNEVVAVTGDGINDAPALTKADVGIAMGIAGTEVSKNAADIILTDDSFGTIVRGIKWGRGIYENFQRFIQFQITVNIVAFLTAILSVIFDFEMPFTTIQLLWVNIIMDGPPALSLGLEPVRDIVLKRKPVNRNSSIITKNMLITMILNAIYITAVIMIQMVFNPLGAEVPPAGFKGPNEMETVLFALFAFNALFNAFNCREFGTNSIFPYFKNNKVALQIIGITAVVQIIITELFSGFFNAVSLSPIMWIKVILTSCLVIVINEVIKLIIRTTKKRLLIRGFFYYGFFEKDFTIFCRITKLPF
;
A
#
# COMPACT_ATOMS: atom_id res chain seq x y z
N MET A 1 -15.58 38.02 -9.75
CA MET A 1 -15.82 38.20 -11.20
C MET A 1 -16.03 36.84 -11.88
N LYS A 2 -16.77 36.81 -13.01
CA LYS A 2 -16.98 35.55 -13.76
C LYS A 2 -15.96 35.46 -14.89
N TYR A 3 -14.78 34.95 -14.61
CA TYR A 3 -13.63 34.96 -15.51
C TYR A 3 -13.87 34.29 -16.87
N PHE A 4 -14.82 33.35 -16.96
CA PHE A 4 -15.18 32.68 -18.23
C PHE A 4 -15.86 33.64 -19.23
N LYS A 5 -16.47 34.75 -18.76
CA LYS A 5 -17.13 35.77 -19.61
C LYS A 5 -16.15 36.80 -20.15
N GLU A 6 -15.00 36.93 -19.50
CA GLU A 6 -14.07 38.01 -19.78
C GLU A 6 -13.03 37.64 -20.84
N LYS A 7 -12.59 38.61 -21.58
CA LYS A 7 -11.41 38.45 -22.44
C LYS A 7 -10.17 38.27 -21.57
N THR A 8 -9.22 37.48 -22.00
CA THR A 8 -7.96 37.21 -21.28
C THR A 8 -7.24 38.48 -20.85
N SER A 9 -7.23 39.52 -21.72
CA SER A 9 -6.62 40.82 -21.38
C SER A 9 -7.28 41.54 -20.20
N ASN A 10 -8.58 41.38 -20.00
CA ASN A 10 -9.30 41.97 -18.86
C ASN A 10 -9.01 41.19 -17.56
N VAL A 11 -8.95 39.89 -17.66
CA VAL A 11 -8.61 39.02 -16.53
C VAL A 11 -7.20 39.31 -16.01
N LEU A 12 -6.23 39.43 -16.94
CA LEU A 12 -4.85 39.75 -16.57
C LEU A 12 -4.73 41.16 -15.93
N LYS A 13 -5.48 42.13 -16.41
CA LYS A 13 -5.54 43.50 -15.80
C LYS A 13 -6.13 43.45 -14.40
N GLU A 14 -7.21 42.69 -14.18
CA GLU A 14 -7.85 42.57 -12.86
C GLU A 14 -6.97 41.85 -11.84
N LEU A 15 -6.27 40.83 -12.29
CA LEU A 15 -5.31 40.12 -11.45
C LEU A 15 -3.97 40.81 -11.31
N GLU A 16 -3.81 41.99 -11.97
CA GLU A 16 -2.60 42.81 -11.96
C GLU A 16 -1.34 41.99 -12.32
N VAL A 17 -1.43 41.20 -13.40
CA VAL A 17 -0.32 40.33 -13.83
C VAL A 17 -0.03 40.49 -15.32
N ASP A 18 1.25 40.45 -15.65
CA ASP A 18 1.76 40.44 -17.04
C ASP A 18 1.94 38.99 -17.50
N SER A 19 1.42 38.66 -18.70
CA SER A 19 1.47 37.27 -19.21
C SER A 19 2.89 36.77 -19.46
N ASP A 20 3.86 37.63 -19.70
CA ASP A 20 5.23 37.27 -20.09
C ASP A 20 6.25 37.40 -18.95
N LYS A 21 5.89 38.19 -17.94
CA LYS A 21 6.74 38.39 -16.76
C LYS A 21 6.26 37.62 -15.53
N GLY A 22 4.94 37.34 -15.43
CA GLY A 22 4.32 36.77 -14.27
C GLY A 22 4.38 37.67 -13.03
N LEU A 23 4.07 37.17 -11.87
CA LEU A 23 4.17 37.88 -10.60
C LEU A 23 5.64 38.05 -10.18
N SER A 24 5.93 39.13 -9.42
CA SER A 24 7.18 39.19 -8.66
C SER A 24 7.14 38.30 -7.44
N ASN A 25 8.30 37.81 -6.96
CA ASN A 25 8.36 36.99 -5.76
C ASN A 25 7.82 37.70 -4.51
N SER A 26 7.97 39.02 -4.42
CA SER A 26 7.42 39.80 -3.32
C SER A 26 5.90 39.86 -3.36
N GLU A 27 5.32 40.05 -4.54
CA GLU A 27 3.88 40.08 -4.76
C GLU A 27 3.26 38.69 -4.50
N ALA A 28 3.88 37.63 -5.02
CA ALA A 28 3.45 36.26 -4.76
C ALA A 28 3.40 35.94 -3.26
N LYS A 29 4.41 36.37 -2.50
CA LYS A 29 4.44 36.20 -1.05
C LYS A 29 3.32 36.97 -0.34
N SER A 30 3.08 38.22 -0.74
CA SER A 30 1.97 39.01 -0.18
C SER A 30 0.61 38.41 -0.48
N ARG A 31 0.44 37.84 -1.69
CA ARG A 31 -0.80 37.12 -2.07
C ARG A 31 -0.95 35.80 -1.30
N LEU A 32 0.15 35.10 -1.05
CA LEU A 32 0.12 33.87 -0.23
C LEU A 32 -0.31 34.17 1.22
N GLU A 33 0.16 35.28 1.80
CA GLU A 33 -0.30 35.72 3.12
C GLU A 33 -1.78 36.14 3.12
N LYS A 34 -2.28 36.68 2.00
CA LYS A 34 -3.68 37.13 1.87
C LYS A 34 -4.67 36.03 1.58
N TYR A 35 -4.34 35.10 0.67
CA TYR A 35 -5.24 34.05 0.18
C TYR A 35 -5.02 32.69 0.86
N GLY A 36 -3.91 32.52 1.58
CA GLY A 36 -3.49 31.24 2.14
C GLY A 36 -2.86 30.29 1.12
N PRO A 37 -2.34 29.14 1.59
CA PRO A 37 -1.79 28.10 0.72
C PRO A 37 -2.89 27.49 -0.17
N ASN A 38 -2.49 26.97 -1.32
CA ASN A 38 -3.39 26.25 -2.22
C ASN A 38 -3.64 24.82 -1.72
N GLU A 39 -4.29 24.74 -0.58
CA GLU A 39 -4.73 23.52 0.10
C GLU A 39 -6.21 23.62 0.45
N PHE A 40 -6.90 22.49 0.51
CA PHE A 40 -8.25 22.46 1.07
C PHE A 40 -8.17 22.58 2.58
N THR A 41 -9.04 23.39 3.18
CA THR A 41 -9.15 23.47 4.62
C THR A 41 -9.57 22.10 5.14
N LYS A 42 -8.63 21.37 5.77
CA LYS A 42 -8.98 20.17 6.51
C LYS A 42 -10.01 20.58 7.55
N GLN A 43 -11.14 19.86 7.62
CA GLN A 43 -12.13 20.11 8.67
C GLN A 43 -11.39 20.24 9.99
N GLU A 44 -11.71 21.29 10.76
CA GLU A 44 -11.13 21.48 12.08
C GLU A 44 -11.30 20.18 12.84
N LYS A 45 -10.19 19.66 13.34
CA LYS A 45 -10.18 18.46 14.18
C LYS A 45 -11.31 18.61 15.19
N GLY A 46 -12.17 17.61 15.29
CA GLY A 46 -13.18 17.54 16.33
C GLY A 46 -12.54 17.90 17.67
N SER A 47 -13.23 18.65 18.46
CA SER A 47 -12.75 18.97 19.81
C SER A 47 -12.46 17.67 20.53
N ILE A 48 -11.49 17.65 21.47
CA ILE A 48 -11.30 16.51 22.40
C ILE A 48 -12.64 16.02 22.97
N TRP A 49 -13.62 16.91 23.05
CA TRP A 49 -14.98 16.59 23.47
C TRP A 49 -15.77 15.76 22.46
N ASP A 50 -15.49 15.91 21.17
CA ASP A 50 -16.12 15.09 20.13
C ASP A 50 -15.51 13.69 20.18
N ASP A 51 -14.18 13.57 20.33
CA ASP A 51 -13.50 12.27 20.50
C ASP A 51 -14.02 11.52 21.74
N ILE A 52 -14.23 12.24 22.87
CA ILE A 52 -14.82 11.66 24.08
C ILE A 52 -16.27 11.22 23.84
N LYS A 53 -17.04 12.03 23.14
CA LYS A 53 -18.46 11.72 22.85
C LYS A 53 -18.53 10.49 21.93
N ASP A 54 -17.70 10.40 20.91
CA ASP A 54 -17.68 9.29 19.98
C ASP A 54 -17.25 7.99 20.70
N ALA A 55 -16.21 8.05 21.54
CA ALA A 55 -15.82 6.93 22.38
C ALA A 55 -16.94 6.48 23.34
N LEU A 56 -17.67 7.42 23.96
CA LEU A 56 -18.80 7.10 24.86
C LEU A 56 -20.02 6.53 24.11
N THR A 57 -20.17 6.81 22.82
CA THR A 57 -21.25 6.26 21.98
C THR A 57 -20.95 4.90 21.39
N GLU A 58 -19.72 4.39 21.53
CA GLU A 58 -19.41 3.03 21.14
C GLU A 58 -20.30 2.02 21.89
N PRO A 59 -20.85 0.99 21.19
CA PRO A 59 -21.77 0.03 21.79
C PRO A 59 -21.22 -0.67 23.04
N MET A 60 -19.90 -0.88 23.07
CA MET A 60 -19.22 -1.51 24.20
C MET A 60 -19.15 -0.60 25.41
N MET A 61 -18.83 0.68 25.22
CA MET A 61 -18.81 1.69 26.30
C MET A 61 -20.21 1.92 26.87
N ILE A 62 -21.24 1.89 26.04
CA ILE A 62 -22.63 1.98 26.49
C ILE A 62 -22.98 0.82 27.44
N ILE A 63 -22.58 -0.40 27.13
CA ILE A 63 -22.81 -1.58 27.99
C ILE A 63 -22.13 -1.38 29.37
N LEU A 64 -20.87 -0.88 29.37
CA LEU A 64 -20.14 -0.59 30.60
C LEU A 64 -20.81 0.51 31.43
N LEU A 65 -21.24 1.58 30.78
CA LEU A 65 -21.96 2.66 31.48
C LEU A 65 -23.30 2.20 32.07
N ILE A 66 -24.05 1.35 31.33
CA ILE A 66 -25.27 0.71 31.86
C ILE A 66 -24.89 -0.16 33.05
N ALA A 67 -23.81 -0.94 32.97
CA ALA A 67 -23.35 -1.78 34.09
C ALA A 67 -23.00 -0.93 35.32
N ALA A 68 -22.32 0.21 35.15
CA ALA A 68 -21.97 1.13 36.21
C ALA A 68 -23.22 1.72 36.89
N VAL A 69 -24.21 2.15 36.07
CA VAL A 69 -25.49 2.67 36.60
C VAL A 69 -26.24 1.62 37.39
N VAL A 70 -26.30 0.38 36.86
CA VAL A 70 -26.99 -0.72 37.56
C VAL A 70 -26.28 -1.08 38.85
N SER A 71 -24.92 -1.16 38.85
CA SER A 71 -24.13 -1.39 40.07
C SER A 71 -24.38 -0.31 41.13
N ALA A 72 -24.46 0.96 40.73
CA ALA A 72 -24.77 2.06 41.62
C ALA A 72 -26.20 1.95 42.20
N ILE A 73 -27.20 1.57 41.38
CA ILE A 73 -28.59 1.38 41.83
C ILE A 73 -28.70 0.21 42.85
N ILE A 74 -27.90 -0.83 42.64
CA ILE A 74 -27.85 -2.01 43.51
C ILE A 74 -27.15 -1.70 44.86
N GLY A 75 -26.39 -0.59 44.92
CA GLY A 75 -25.63 -0.16 46.11
C GLY A 75 -24.15 -0.53 46.10
N GLU A 76 -23.67 -1.15 45.00
CA GLU A 76 -22.24 -1.52 44.81
C GLU A 76 -21.45 -0.32 44.25
N PHE A 77 -21.30 0.73 45.07
CA PHE A 77 -20.67 1.97 44.66
C PHE A 77 -19.21 1.82 44.30
N GLN A 78 -18.49 0.89 44.92
CA GLN A 78 -17.08 0.63 44.59
C GLN A 78 -16.94 0.09 43.14
N ASP A 79 -17.75 -0.90 42.76
CA ASP A 79 -17.78 -1.44 41.41
C ASP A 79 -18.21 -0.38 40.38
N ALA A 80 -19.24 0.40 40.70
CA ALA A 80 -19.70 1.50 39.83
C ALA A 80 -18.59 2.53 39.58
N ILE A 81 -17.91 2.99 40.63
CA ILE A 81 -16.76 3.91 40.50
C ILE A 81 -15.62 3.26 39.74
N GLY A 82 -15.32 1.98 40.00
CA GLY A 82 -14.29 1.24 39.32
C GLY A 82 -14.53 1.15 37.81
N ILE A 83 -15.78 0.87 37.40
CA ILE A 83 -16.16 0.81 35.97
C ILE A 83 -16.01 2.20 35.33
N VAL A 84 -16.49 3.26 35.99
CA VAL A 84 -16.34 4.64 35.46
C VAL A 84 -14.86 5.05 35.34
N CYS A 85 -14.04 4.72 36.34
CA CYS A 85 -12.60 4.98 36.27
C CYS A 85 -11.94 4.19 35.14
N ALA A 86 -12.31 2.94 34.95
CA ALA A 86 -11.80 2.09 33.88
C ALA A 86 -12.18 2.64 32.51
N VAL A 87 -13.43 3.05 32.30
CA VAL A 87 -13.90 3.71 31.07
C VAL A 87 -13.10 5.00 30.83
N ALA A 88 -12.92 5.83 31.85
CA ALA A 88 -12.15 7.06 31.74
C ALA A 88 -10.69 6.81 31.34
N ILE A 89 -10.04 5.80 31.93
CA ILE A 89 -8.67 5.40 31.59
C ILE A 89 -8.61 4.86 30.15
N GLY A 90 -9.57 4.02 29.75
CA GLY A 90 -9.67 3.47 28.39
C GLY A 90 -9.80 4.58 27.35
N ILE A 91 -10.70 5.53 27.55
CA ILE A 91 -10.87 6.71 26.69
C ILE A 91 -9.59 7.56 26.65
N ALA A 92 -8.95 7.80 27.79
CA ALA A 92 -7.69 8.58 27.83
C ALA A 92 -6.56 7.90 27.04
N ILE A 93 -6.41 6.58 27.19
CA ILE A 93 -5.44 5.79 26.40
C ILE A 93 -5.81 5.85 24.91
N GLY A 94 -7.08 5.71 24.55
CA GLY A 94 -7.59 5.82 23.19
C GLY A 94 -7.20 7.15 22.54
N ILE A 95 -7.56 8.27 23.15
CA ILE A 95 -7.27 9.63 22.66
C ILE A 95 -5.77 9.87 22.50
N VAL A 96 -4.95 9.49 23.49
CA VAL A 96 -3.48 9.67 23.40
C VAL A 96 -2.89 8.84 22.28
N THR A 97 -3.39 7.63 22.07
CA THR A 97 -2.90 6.71 21.06
C THR A 97 -3.33 7.14 19.66
N GLU A 98 -4.58 7.56 19.51
CA GLU A 98 -5.14 8.06 18.26
C GLU A 98 -4.48 9.37 17.82
N GLY A 99 -4.26 10.30 18.73
CA GLY A 99 -3.52 11.53 18.45
C GLY A 99 -2.07 11.29 18.00
N LYS A 100 -1.39 10.25 18.48
CA LYS A 100 -0.07 9.84 17.98
C LYS A 100 -0.15 9.22 16.59
N SER A 101 -1.17 8.40 16.35
CA SER A 101 -1.43 7.76 15.05
C SER A 101 -1.72 8.80 13.97
N GLN A 102 -2.57 9.77 14.25
CA GLN A 102 -2.91 10.87 13.34
C GLN A 102 -1.69 11.73 13.00
N LYS A 103 -0.89 12.14 14.01
CA LYS A 103 0.35 12.89 13.75
C LYS A 103 1.33 12.13 12.86
N ALA A 104 1.39 10.82 13.00
CA ALA A 104 2.20 9.96 12.15
C ALA A 104 1.69 9.91 10.71
N ALA A 105 0.38 9.82 10.51
CA ALA A 105 -0.26 9.86 9.21
C ALA A 105 -0.13 11.25 8.54
N GLU A 106 -0.30 12.34 9.29
CA GLU A 106 -0.09 13.71 8.80
C GLU A 106 1.35 13.97 8.35
N ALA A 107 2.34 13.45 9.07
CA ALA A 107 3.75 13.56 8.68
C ALA A 107 4.04 12.83 7.36
N LEU A 108 3.36 11.72 7.12
CA LEU A 108 3.46 10.95 5.87
C LEU A 108 2.71 11.65 4.71
N SER A 109 1.51 12.17 4.94
CA SER A 109 0.73 12.93 3.96
C SER A 109 1.51 14.14 3.44
N LYS A 110 2.22 14.86 4.32
CA LYS A 110 3.10 15.97 3.92
C LYS A 110 4.25 15.56 3.01
N MET A 111 4.70 14.31 3.05
CA MET A 111 5.72 13.80 2.13
C MET A 111 5.15 13.52 0.72
N THR A 112 3.85 13.29 0.61
CA THR A 112 3.15 13.02 -0.66
C THR A 112 2.66 14.31 -1.33
N GLU A 113 2.43 15.37 -0.58
CA GLU A 113 1.83 16.63 -1.05
C GLU A 113 2.83 17.56 -1.80
N ASN A 114 4.07 17.16 -1.98
CA ASN A 114 5.11 18.00 -2.62
C ASN A 114 5.05 17.90 -4.15
N ILE A 115 3.93 18.38 -4.73
CA ILE A 115 3.74 18.49 -6.18
C ILE A 115 4.40 19.80 -6.64
N GLU A 116 5.36 19.70 -7.55
CA GLU A 116 6.01 20.86 -8.16
C GLU A 116 5.29 21.30 -9.43
N VAL A 117 5.12 22.61 -9.59
CA VAL A 117 4.39 23.23 -10.69
C VAL A 117 5.28 24.25 -11.39
N LYS A 118 5.26 24.24 -12.73
CA LYS A 118 6.00 25.21 -13.57
C LYS A 118 5.23 26.52 -13.62
N VAL A 119 5.81 27.59 -13.11
CA VAL A 119 5.19 28.94 -13.12
C VAL A 119 6.14 30.00 -13.69
N MET A 120 5.55 31.05 -14.28
CA MET A 120 6.28 32.23 -14.67
C MET A 120 6.31 33.24 -13.52
N ARG A 121 7.49 33.50 -12.95
CA ARG A 121 7.72 34.58 -11.97
C ARG A 121 8.99 35.37 -12.31
N ASN A 122 8.94 36.68 -12.17
CA ASN A 122 10.05 37.58 -12.53
C ASN A 122 10.60 37.40 -13.99
N GLY A 123 9.75 37.04 -14.93
CA GLY A 123 10.13 36.79 -16.33
C GLY A 123 10.92 35.48 -16.56
N LYS A 124 10.93 34.56 -15.59
CA LYS A 124 11.57 33.25 -15.69
C LYS A 124 10.60 32.14 -15.31
N ILE A 125 10.69 31.01 -15.99
CA ILE A 125 9.97 29.81 -15.62
C ILE A 125 10.74 29.17 -14.47
N ILE A 126 10.04 28.96 -13.34
CA ILE A 126 10.57 28.32 -12.14
C ILE A 126 9.61 27.21 -11.70
N GLN A 127 10.12 26.25 -10.95
CA GLN A 127 9.31 25.24 -10.27
C GLN A 127 9.04 25.70 -8.84
N ILE A 128 7.80 25.62 -8.42
CA ILE A 128 7.36 25.90 -7.05
C ILE A 128 6.44 24.79 -6.56
N SER A 129 6.30 24.67 -5.24
CA SER A 129 5.29 23.79 -4.67
C SER A 129 3.89 24.21 -5.11
N LYS A 130 3.00 23.26 -5.41
CA LYS A 130 1.57 23.52 -5.67
C LYS A 130 0.94 24.37 -4.57
N ASN A 131 1.36 24.16 -3.33
CA ASN A 131 0.83 24.86 -2.15
C ASN A 131 1.18 26.36 -2.15
N ASP A 132 2.25 26.76 -2.83
CA ASP A 132 2.70 28.14 -2.96
C ASP A 132 2.07 28.91 -4.13
N LEU A 133 1.12 28.27 -4.84
CA LEU A 133 0.36 28.92 -5.92
C LEU A 133 -0.63 29.94 -5.35
N VAL A 134 -0.69 31.09 -6.00
CA VAL A 134 -1.62 32.17 -5.63
C VAL A 134 -2.40 32.68 -6.84
N PRO A 135 -3.59 33.27 -6.66
CA PRO A 135 -4.32 33.95 -7.74
C PRO A 135 -3.43 34.98 -8.43
N GLY A 136 -3.31 34.88 -9.77
CA GLY A 136 -2.44 35.70 -10.60
C GLY A 136 -1.15 35.02 -11.04
N ASP A 137 -0.77 33.86 -10.50
CA ASP A 137 0.34 33.07 -11.04
C ASP A 137 0.05 32.61 -12.48
N ILE A 138 1.07 32.59 -13.32
CA ILE A 138 0.99 32.05 -14.67
C ILE A 138 1.57 30.65 -14.67
N VAL A 139 0.72 29.65 -14.93
CA VAL A 139 1.07 28.23 -14.87
C VAL A 139 1.17 27.65 -16.28
N PHE A 140 2.14 26.75 -16.47
CA PHE A 140 2.31 25.94 -17.67
C PHE A 140 1.91 24.51 -17.39
N VAL A 141 1.12 23.95 -18.30
CA VAL A 141 0.66 22.55 -18.21
C VAL A 141 0.83 21.85 -19.54
N GLU A 142 1.14 20.56 -19.46
CA GLU A 142 1.32 19.68 -20.62
C GLU A 142 0.63 18.33 -20.39
N MET A 143 0.52 17.53 -21.44
CA MET A 143 -0.13 16.22 -21.36
C MET A 143 0.45 15.39 -20.23
N GLY A 144 -0.43 14.92 -19.34
CA GLY A 144 -0.05 14.14 -18.14
C GLY A 144 -0.06 14.93 -16.84
N ASP A 145 -0.09 16.27 -16.93
CA ASP A 145 -0.16 17.10 -15.72
C ASP A 145 -1.59 17.16 -15.17
N MET A 146 -1.68 17.20 -13.83
CA MET A 146 -2.91 17.61 -13.14
C MET A 146 -2.94 19.14 -13.06
N VAL A 147 -4.09 19.72 -13.37
CA VAL A 147 -4.31 21.16 -13.19
C VAL A 147 -4.22 21.49 -11.70
N PRO A 148 -3.27 22.34 -11.26
CA PRO A 148 -3.00 22.52 -9.82
C PRO A 148 -3.98 23.46 -9.11
N ALA A 149 -4.68 24.33 -9.87
CA ALA A 149 -5.64 25.31 -9.37
C ALA A 149 -6.58 25.75 -10.50
N ASP A 150 -7.71 26.39 -10.17
CA ASP A 150 -8.60 26.91 -11.19
C ASP A 150 -7.96 28.07 -11.92
N GLY A 151 -8.13 28.11 -13.25
CA GLY A 151 -7.50 29.15 -14.05
C GLY A 151 -8.21 29.49 -15.34
N ARG A 152 -7.91 30.72 -15.85
CA ARG A 152 -8.34 31.20 -17.14
C ARG A 152 -7.22 30.98 -18.16
N LEU A 153 -7.51 30.25 -19.22
CA LEU A 153 -6.54 29.98 -20.28
C LEU A 153 -6.07 31.29 -20.96
N ILE A 154 -4.76 31.39 -21.14
CA ILE A 154 -4.07 32.44 -21.90
C ILE A 154 -3.69 31.92 -23.28
N GLU A 155 -3.18 30.65 -23.31
CA GLU A 155 -2.74 29.97 -24.52
C GLU A 155 -3.18 28.50 -24.46
N SER A 156 -3.61 27.96 -25.58
CA SER A 156 -3.98 26.54 -25.70
C SER A 156 -3.54 25.99 -27.05
N ILE A 157 -2.77 24.93 -27.07
CA ILE A 157 -2.32 24.21 -28.26
C ILE A 157 -2.85 22.79 -28.18
N ASP A 158 -3.89 22.50 -28.95
CA ASP A 158 -4.62 21.23 -29.01
C ASP A 158 -4.99 20.68 -27.62
N LEU A 159 -5.27 21.60 -26.66
CA LEU A 159 -5.51 21.26 -25.26
C LEU A 159 -6.85 20.54 -25.09
N LYS A 160 -6.79 19.33 -24.52
CA LYS A 160 -7.94 18.58 -24.04
C LYS A 160 -7.78 18.23 -22.58
N VAL A 161 -8.84 18.43 -21.82
CA VAL A 161 -8.85 18.23 -20.36
C VAL A 161 -9.93 17.22 -20.01
N ARG A 162 -9.58 16.23 -19.18
CA ARG A 162 -10.52 15.27 -18.61
C ARG A 162 -11.06 15.84 -17.31
N GLU A 163 -12.37 16.00 -17.26
CA GLU A 163 -13.08 16.66 -16.16
C GLU A 163 -14.07 15.73 -15.44
N ASP A 164 -13.86 14.43 -15.52
CA ASP A 164 -14.71 13.40 -14.92
C ASP A 164 -14.92 13.55 -13.39
N MET A 165 -13.90 14.01 -12.68
CA MET A 165 -14.01 14.33 -11.25
C MET A 165 -14.98 15.48 -10.93
N LEU A 166 -15.23 16.39 -11.89
CA LEU A 166 -16.15 17.52 -11.73
C LEU A 166 -17.53 17.26 -12.34
N THR A 167 -17.59 16.48 -13.40
CA THR A 167 -18.80 16.33 -14.23
C THR A 167 -19.38 14.92 -14.17
N GLY A 168 -18.61 13.94 -13.77
CA GLY A 168 -18.96 12.52 -13.83
C GLY A 168 -18.91 11.93 -15.25
N GLU A 169 -18.51 12.73 -16.26
CA GLU A 169 -18.41 12.30 -17.66
C GLU A 169 -16.93 12.09 -18.05
N SER A 170 -16.61 10.93 -18.63
CA SER A 170 -15.24 10.53 -18.96
C SER A 170 -14.73 11.05 -20.30
N GLU A 171 -15.49 11.90 -21.00
CA GLU A 171 -15.09 12.47 -22.29
C GLU A 171 -14.11 13.65 -22.12
N ASP A 172 -13.07 13.67 -22.94
CA ASP A 172 -12.07 14.72 -22.94
C ASP A 172 -12.63 16.02 -23.54
N VAL A 173 -12.68 17.10 -22.78
CA VAL A 173 -13.21 18.42 -23.20
C VAL A 173 -12.12 19.22 -23.89
N SER A 174 -12.36 19.63 -25.14
CA SER A 174 -11.45 20.53 -25.87
C SER A 174 -11.52 21.94 -25.32
N LYS A 175 -10.38 22.51 -24.92
CA LYS A 175 -10.26 23.85 -24.32
C LYS A 175 -9.66 24.87 -25.30
N LYS A 176 -10.14 26.10 -25.26
CA LYS A 176 -9.71 27.18 -26.14
C LYS A 176 -9.53 28.47 -25.37
N ALA A 177 -8.37 29.13 -25.57
CA ALA A 177 -8.03 30.37 -24.88
C ALA A 177 -8.79 31.60 -25.39
N ASP A 178 -8.98 31.71 -26.73
CA ASP A 178 -9.40 32.96 -27.45
C ASP A 178 -10.91 33.19 -27.48
N ILE A 179 -11.66 32.51 -26.60
CA ILE A 179 -13.13 32.63 -26.58
C ILE A 179 -13.65 33.10 -25.23
N THR A 180 -14.83 33.65 -25.22
CA THR A 180 -15.64 33.96 -24.04
C THR A 180 -16.84 33.06 -23.99
N VAL A 181 -17.31 32.72 -22.81
CA VAL A 181 -18.46 31.82 -22.61
C VAL A 181 -19.61 32.58 -21.97
N ASP A 182 -20.80 32.47 -22.54
CA ASP A 182 -21.99 33.17 -22.06
C ASP A 182 -22.71 32.37 -20.93
N MET A 183 -23.60 33.09 -20.22
CA MET A 183 -24.46 32.47 -19.18
C MET A 183 -25.44 31.46 -19.82
N THR A 184 -25.71 30.40 -19.11
CA THR A 184 -26.70 29.41 -19.50
C THR A 184 -28.10 29.88 -19.09
N THR A 185 -29.04 29.92 -20.02
CA THR A 185 -30.42 30.22 -19.74
C THR A 185 -31.24 28.94 -19.69
N ILE A 186 -31.89 28.66 -18.56
CA ILE A 186 -32.75 27.50 -18.39
C ILE A 186 -34.18 27.96 -18.16
N GLU A 187 -35.14 27.41 -18.92
CA GLU A 187 -36.56 27.55 -18.66
C GLU A 187 -37.05 26.45 -17.75
N SER A 188 -37.40 26.76 -16.52
CA SER A 188 -37.97 25.84 -15.57
C SER A 188 -39.26 26.41 -14.98
N LYS A 189 -40.36 25.65 -15.09
CA LYS A 189 -41.68 26.02 -14.58
C LYS A 189 -42.18 27.40 -14.99
N GLY A 190 -41.92 27.82 -16.25
CA GLY A 190 -42.36 29.11 -16.78
C GLY A 190 -41.59 30.33 -16.26
N LYS A 191 -40.42 30.13 -15.64
CA LYS A 191 -39.47 31.18 -15.27
C LYS A 191 -38.15 30.96 -16.00
N THR A 192 -37.62 32.04 -16.58
CA THR A 192 -36.29 32.07 -17.17
C THR A 192 -35.25 32.25 -16.08
N ILE A 193 -34.45 31.24 -15.81
CA ILE A 193 -33.35 31.30 -14.81
C ILE A 193 -32.04 31.43 -15.58
N VAL A 194 -31.27 32.48 -15.29
CA VAL A 194 -29.93 32.68 -15.84
C VAL A 194 -28.90 32.24 -14.80
N GLN A 195 -28.16 31.18 -15.10
CA GLN A 195 -27.13 30.63 -14.22
C GLN A 195 -25.80 30.46 -14.90
N ASP A 196 -24.73 30.25 -14.12
CA ASP A 196 -23.41 29.99 -14.64
C ASP A 196 -23.41 28.66 -15.41
N PRO A 197 -22.69 28.60 -16.57
CA PRO A 197 -22.52 27.33 -17.26
C PRO A 197 -21.76 26.34 -16.36
N ILE A 198 -22.14 25.07 -16.44
CA ILE A 198 -21.41 24.00 -15.74
C ILE A 198 -19.92 24.00 -16.16
N PRO A 199 -19.00 23.54 -15.31
CA PRO A 199 -17.55 23.55 -15.59
C PRO A 199 -17.18 23.01 -16.97
N ALA A 200 -17.75 21.91 -17.41
CA ALA A 200 -17.51 21.32 -18.75
C ALA A 200 -17.85 22.26 -19.92
N LYS A 201 -18.80 23.19 -19.76
CA LYS A 201 -19.16 24.19 -20.77
C LYS A 201 -18.29 25.46 -20.72
N GLN A 202 -17.48 25.61 -19.66
CA GLN A 202 -16.53 26.72 -19.57
C GLN A 202 -15.23 26.35 -20.29
N ILE A 203 -15.29 26.24 -21.60
CA ILE A 203 -14.20 25.73 -22.45
C ILE A 203 -12.95 26.62 -22.49
N ASN A 204 -13.00 27.79 -21.89
CA ASN A 204 -11.89 28.72 -21.73
C ASN A 204 -11.29 28.77 -20.33
N MET A 205 -11.80 27.91 -19.44
CA MET A 205 -11.31 27.72 -18.07
C MET A 205 -10.72 26.33 -17.91
N VAL A 206 -9.79 26.18 -16.97
CA VAL A 206 -9.29 24.91 -16.44
C VAL A 206 -9.54 24.87 -14.95
N PHE A 207 -9.78 23.69 -14.40
CA PHE A 207 -10.18 23.50 -13.01
C PHE A 207 -9.19 22.63 -12.25
N GLY A 208 -8.89 23.01 -11.02
CA GLY A 208 -8.00 22.27 -10.16
C GLY A 208 -8.44 20.82 -9.97
N GLY A 209 -7.50 19.87 -10.03
CA GLY A 209 -7.77 18.44 -9.90
C GLY A 209 -8.19 17.74 -11.21
N THR A 210 -8.29 18.45 -12.33
CA THR A 210 -8.57 17.86 -13.64
C THR A 210 -7.27 17.50 -14.38
N LEU A 211 -7.35 16.56 -15.33
CA LEU A 211 -6.20 16.00 -16.03
C LEU A 211 -6.04 16.61 -17.43
N ILE A 212 -4.83 17.00 -17.79
CA ILE A 212 -4.47 17.35 -19.17
C ILE A 212 -4.30 16.04 -19.98
N ALA A 213 -5.36 15.69 -20.72
CA ALA A 213 -5.39 14.45 -21.51
C ALA A 213 -4.59 14.57 -22.82
N TYR A 214 -4.50 15.78 -23.41
CA TYR A 214 -3.77 16.01 -24.64
C TYR A 214 -3.38 17.48 -24.79
N GLY A 215 -2.26 17.75 -25.47
CA GLY A 215 -1.80 19.09 -25.79
C GLY A 215 -1.05 19.79 -24.66
N ARG A 216 -0.98 21.12 -24.75
CA ARG A 216 -0.35 21.98 -23.74
C ARG A 216 -1.07 23.31 -23.61
N GLY A 217 -0.95 23.94 -22.45
CA GLY A 217 -1.60 25.22 -22.18
C GLY A 217 -0.84 26.11 -21.22
N LYS A 218 -1.18 27.40 -21.25
CA LYS A 218 -0.73 28.44 -20.32
C LYS A 218 -1.97 29.12 -19.76
N PHE A 219 -2.08 29.20 -18.45
CA PHE A 219 -3.24 29.82 -17.81
C PHE A 219 -2.85 30.72 -16.63
N VAL A 220 -3.70 31.67 -16.29
CA VAL A 220 -3.57 32.48 -15.08
C VAL A 220 -4.47 31.86 -13.98
N VAL A 221 -3.90 31.66 -12.80
CA VAL A 221 -4.62 31.16 -11.62
C VAL A 221 -5.68 32.18 -11.19
N THR A 222 -6.92 31.74 -11.07
CA THR A 222 -8.08 32.56 -10.67
C THR A 222 -8.62 32.22 -9.29
N ALA A 223 -8.50 30.96 -8.86
CA ALA A 223 -8.90 30.50 -7.53
C ALA A 223 -8.02 29.35 -7.04
N THR A 224 -7.76 29.31 -5.73
CA THR A 224 -6.93 28.34 -5.05
C THR A 224 -7.65 27.73 -3.84
N GLY A 225 -7.27 26.54 -3.42
CA GLY A 225 -7.77 25.87 -2.21
C GLY A 225 -9.30 25.81 -2.17
N ASP A 226 -9.87 26.14 -1.05
CA ASP A 226 -11.34 26.14 -0.81
C ASP A 226 -12.16 27.02 -1.75
N SER A 227 -11.51 27.99 -2.40
CA SER A 227 -12.18 28.88 -3.35
C SER A 227 -12.31 28.28 -4.74
N SER A 228 -11.61 27.18 -5.04
CA SER A 228 -11.71 26.43 -6.31
C SER A 228 -13.03 25.69 -6.43
N GLU A 229 -13.38 25.26 -7.64
CA GLU A 229 -14.58 24.43 -7.86
C GLU A 229 -14.48 23.09 -7.11
N MET A 230 -13.30 22.47 -7.13
CA MET A 230 -13.06 21.24 -6.36
C MET A 230 -13.15 21.48 -4.86
N GLY A 231 -12.65 22.62 -4.35
CA GLY A 231 -12.76 22.99 -2.93
C GLY A 231 -14.20 23.13 -2.48
N ARG A 232 -15.08 23.67 -3.35
CA ARG A 232 -16.52 23.77 -3.05
C ARG A 232 -17.20 22.40 -3.00
N ILE A 233 -16.78 21.47 -3.83
CA ILE A 233 -17.27 20.08 -3.82
C ILE A 233 -16.77 19.36 -2.56
N ALA A 234 -15.48 19.48 -2.24
CA ALA A 234 -14.85 18.85 -1.09
C ALA A 234 -15.52 19.23 0.24
N LYS A 235 -15.94 20.50 0.39
CA LYS A 235 -16.69 20.96 1.59
C LYS A 235 -18.02 20.25 1.82
N ASN A 236 -18.61 19.67 0.79
CA ASN A 236 -19.91 18.97 0.85
C ASN A 236 -19.75 17.44 0.91
N LEU A 237 -18.54 16.92 0.77
CA LEU A 237 -18.25 15.50 0.91
C LEU A 237 -17.83 15.25 2.37
N ASP A 238 -18.66 14.48 3.07
CA ASP A 238 -18.32 13.94 4.39
C ASP A 238 -17.36 12.77 4.13
N ASP A 239 -16.06 13.00 4.25
CA ASP A 239 -15.04 11.94 4.21
C ASP A 239 -15.15 11.13 5.51
N GLY A 240 -16.18 10.30 5.60
CA GLY A 240 -16.27 9.27 6.62
C GLY A 240 -15.04 8.39 6.54
N ASP A 241 -14.36 8.21 7.66
CA ASP A 241 -13.18 7.34 7.79
C ASP A 241 -13.57 5.91 7.40
N ASN A 242 -13.19 5.47 6.21
CA ASN A 242 -13.49 4.14 5.73
C ASN A 242 -12.74 3.11 6.56
N GLU A 243 -13.46 2.15 7.14
CA GLU A 243 -12.85 1.06 7.90
C GLU A 243 -12.08 0.11 6.97
N THR A 244 -10.89 -0.32 7.40
CA THR A 244 -10.12 -1.32 6.68
C THR A 244 -10.82 -2.68 6.67
N PRO A 245 -10.58 -3.56 5.67
CA PRO A 245 -11.15 -4.90 5.65
C PRO A 245 -10.85 -5.69 6.94
N LEU A 246 -9.70 -5.45 7.57
CA LEU A 246 -9.35 -6.05 8.85
C LEU A 246 -10.16 -5.45 9.99
N GLN A 247 -10.35 -4.13 10.02
CA GLN A 247 -11.19 -3.48 11.03
C GLN A 247 -12.62 -4.02 10.99
N VAL A 248 -13.20 -4.15 9.78
CA VAL A 248 -14.54 -4.75 9.61
C VAL A 248 -14.58 -6.19 10.13
N LYS A 249 -13.60 -7.04 9.75
CA LYS A 249 -13.52 -8.43 10.24
C LYS A 249 -13.34 -8.52 11.74
N LEU A 250 -12.57 -7.60 12.33
CA LEU A 250 -12.33 -7.56 13.77
C LEU A 250 -13.51 -6.99 14.54
N GLY A 251 -14.21 -6.00 13.99
CA GLY A 251 -15.49 -5.50 14.51
C GLY A 251 -16.56 -6.60 14.54
N ASP A 252 -16.68 -7.38 13.46
CA ASP A 252 -17.56 -8.55 13.40
C ASP A 252 -17.16 -9.63 14.43
N LEU A 253 -15.86 -9.89 14.60
CA LEU A 253 -15.35 -10.80 15.62
C LEU A 253 -15.68 -10.29 17.02
N GLY A 254 -15.46 -9.01 17.33
CA GLY A 254 -15.80 -8.40 18.60
C GLY A 254 -17.30 -8.48 18.89
N SER A 255 -18.15 -8.20 17.90
CA SER A 255 -19.62 -8.36 18.01
C SER A 255 -20.03 -9.81 18.28
N LYS A 256 -19.41 -10.79 17.62
CA LYS A 256 -19.65 -12.22 17.88
C LYS A 256 -19.23 -12.64 19.28
N ILE A 257 -18.06 -12.20 19.75
CA ILE A 257 -17.57 -12.46 21.09
C ILE A 257 -18.57 -11.86 22.11
N SER A 258 -18.96 -10.61 21.97
CA SER A 258 -19.89 -9.94 22.85
C SER A 258 -21.26 -10.66 22.92
N LYS A 259 -21.81 -11.09 21.77
CA LYS A 259 -23.07 -11.87 21.73
C LYS A 259 -22.95 -13.22 22.44
N VAL A 260 -21.87 -13.96 22.19
CA VAL A 260 -21.62 -15.26 22.83
C VAL A 260 -21.43 -15.08 24.33
N SER A 261 -20.67 -14.09 24.76
CA SER A 261 -20.42 -13.80 26.17
C SER A 261 -21.67 -13.38 26.91
N SER A 262 -22.50 -12.50 26.31
CA SER A 262 -23.79 -12.11 26.87
C SER A 262 -24.74 -13.31 26.99
N ALA A 263 -24.75 -14.21 26.02
CA ALA A 263 -25.55 -15.44 26.09
C ALA A 263 -25.06 -16.37 27.20
N ILE A 264 -23.75 -16.54 27.37
CA ILE A 264 -23.18 -17.36 28.45
C ILE A 264 -23.50 -16.74 29.82
N ALA A 265 -23.32 -15.43 29.98
CA ALA A 265 -23.63 -14.71 31.20
C ALA A 265 -25.12 -14.84 31.55
N GLY A 266 -26.03 -14.74 30.58
CA GLY A 266 -27.47 -14.95 30.78
C GLY A 266 -27.80 -16.39 31.22
N ILE A 267 -27.16 -17.40 30.62
CA ILE A 267 -27.31 -18.79 31.03
C ILE A 267 -26.81 -19.00 32.47
N LEU A 268 -25.66 -18.46 32.84
CA LEU A 268 -25.11 -18.51 34.19
C LEU A 268 -26.03 -17.81 35.19
N PHE A 269 -26.57 -16.66 34.84
CA PHE A 269 -27.56 -16.00 35.69
C PHE A 269 -28.77 -16.86 35.98
N ILE A 270 -29.31 -17.53 34.96
CA ILE A 270 -30.44 -18.48 35.13
C ILE A 270 -30.04 -19.67 36.04
N ILE A 271 -28.83 -20.23 35.83
CA ILE A 271 -28.32 -21.32 36.67
C ILE A 271 -28.20 -20.87 38.13
N MET A 272 -27.64 -19.68 38.38
CA MET A 272 -27.52 -19.11 39.73
C MET A 272 -28.88 -18.88 40.36
N LEU A 273 -29.85 -18.31 39.61
CA LEU A 273 -31.21 -18.16 40.10
C LEU A 273 -31.89 -19.50 40.45
N VAL A 274 -31.75 -20.48 39.59
CA VAL A 274 -32.26 -21.85 39.85
C VAL A 274 -31.62 -22.43 41.11
N LYS A 275 -30.32 -22.29 41.31
CA LYS A 275 -29.64 -22.72 42.54
C LYS A 275 -30.18 -22.01 43.79
N LEU A 276 -30.35 -20.70 43.75
CA LEU A 276 -30.94 -19.91 44.86
C LEU A 276 -32.37 -20.37 45.22
N ILE A 277 -33.18 -20.65 44.22
CA ILE A 277 -34.54 -21.17 44.40
C ILE A 277 -34.52 -22.58 45.02
N MET A 278 -33.67 -23.47 44.51
CA MET A 278 -33.54 -24.85 44.99
C MET A 278 -32.96 -24.94 46.39
N ALA A 279 -32.06 -24.03 46.75
CA ALA A 279 -31.49 -23.91 48.09
C ALA A 279 -32.44 -23.28 49.12
N HIS A 280 -33.62 -22.87 48.71
CA HIS A 280 -34.61 -22.15 49.57
C HIS A 280 -34.02 -20.91 50.28
N THR A 281 -32.95 -20.32 49.71
CA THR A 281 -32.32 -19.12 50.28
C THR A 281 -32.99 -17.82 49.85
N LEU A 282 -33.97 -17.91 48.95
CA LEU A 282 -34.67 -16.72 48.42
C LEU A 282 -35.95 -16.52 49.24
N HIS A 283 -35.90 -15.64 50.26
CA HIS A 283 -37.05 -15.20 51.01
C HIS A 283 -37.28 -13.69 50.71
N ILE A 284 -38.19 -13.38 49.79
CA ILE A 284 -38.49 -11.99 49.46
C ILE A 284 -39.31 -11.39 50.58
N ASP A 285 -38.73 -10.47 51.35
CA ASP A 285 -39.41 -9.71 52.39
C ASP A 285 -39.95 -8.41 51.86
N THR A 286 -41.25 -8.26 51.83
CA THR A 286 -41.96 -7.07 51.33
C THR A 286 -42.39 -6.11 52.45
N SER A 287 -41.93 -6.31 53.69
CA SER A 287 -42.29 -5.51 54.85
C SER A 287 -41.78 -4.06 54.84
N GLY A 288 -40.78 -3.76 54.01
CA GLY A 288 -40.22 -2.41 53.85
C GLY A 288 -39.14 -2.39 52.74
N ILE A 289 -38.64 -1.20 52.38
CA ILE A 289 -37.64 -1.03 51.31
C ILE A 289 -36.31 -1.69 51.72
N VAL A 290 -35.85 -1.49 52.97
CA VAL A 290 -34.58 -2.05 53.45
C VAL A 290 -34.64 -3.58 53.54
N PRO A 291 -35.64 -4.21 54.20
CA PRO A 291 -35.79 -5.65 54.22
C PRO A 291 -35.96 -6.28 52.82
N PHE A 292 -36.63 -5.59 51.90
CA PHE A 292 -36.73 -6.02 50.50
C PHE A 292 -35.38 -6.03 49.84
N LEU A 293 -34.60 -4.96 49.98
CA LEU A 293 -33.23 -4.86 49.37
C LEU A 293 -32.28 -5.92 49.94
N ASP A 294 -32.36 -6.22 51.23
CA ASP A 294 -31.56 -7.28 51.88
C ASP A 294 -32.00 -8.69 51.42
N SER A 295 -33.29 -8.88 51.21
CA SER A 295 -33.84 -10.17 50.76
C SER A 295 -33.41 -10.55 49.32
N ILE A 296 -33.13 -9.55 48.46
CA ILE A 296 -32.68 -9.77 47.08
C ILE A 296 -31.17 -9.75 46.95
N GLU A 297 -30.39 -9.66 48.02
CA GLU A 297 -28.91 -9.63 48.03
C GLU A 297 -28.31 -10.80 47.23
N PRO A 298 -28.78 -12.07 47.32
CA PRO A 298 -28.27 -13.15 46.52
C PRO A 298 -28.51 -12.96 45.01
N ILE A 299 -29.62 -12.33 44.63
CA ILE A 299 -29.91 -12.03 43.22
C ILE A 299 -28.97 -10.93 42.69
N LYS A 300 -28.71 -9.90 43.53
CA LYS A 300 -27.77 -8.83 43.19
C LYS A 300 -26.38 -9.41 42.95
N THR A 301 -25.88 -10.26 43.84
CA THR A 301 -24.59 -10.93 43.70
C THR A 301 -24.51 -11.73 42.39
N ALA A 302 -25.52 -12.52 42.06
CA ALA A 302 -25.60 -13.24 40.81
C ALA A 302 -25.56 -12.31 39.59
N PHE A 303 -26.25 -11.16 39.68
CA PHE A 303 -26.28 -10.18 38.62
C PHE A 303 -24.91 -9.50 38.42
N VAL A 304 -24.26 -9.08 39.52
CA VAL A 304 -22.89 -8.46 39.47
C VAL A 304 -21.88 -9.42 38.83
N VAL A 305 -21.90 -10.68 39.18
CA VAL A 305 -21.05 -11.71 38.55
C VAL A 305 -21.28 -11.76 37.03
N CYS A 306 -22.53 -11.70 36.57
CA CYS A 306 -22.85 -11.72 35.14
C CYS A 306 -22.39 -10.46 34.42
N VAL A 307 -22.56 -9.27 35.07
CA VAL A 307 -22.04 -8.01 34.55
C VAL A 307 -20.52 -8.03 34.47
N ALA A 308 -19.85 -8.51 35.51
CA ALA A 308 -18.39 -8.64 35.52
C ALA A 308 -17.87 -9.51 34.36
N LEU A 309 -18.58 -10.62 34.05
CA LEU A 309 -18.27 -11.49 32.94
C LEU A 309 -18.47 -10.84 31.57
N ILE A 310 -19.56 -10.09 31.38
CA ILE A 310 -19.80 -9.36 30.14
C ILE A 310 -18.69 -8.34 29.93
N VAL A 311 -18.37 -7.59 30.98
CA VAL A 311 -17.27 -6.60 30.97
C VAL A 311 -15.92 -7.23 30.65
N ALA A 312 -15.61 -8.36 31.31
CA ALA A 312 -14.34 -9.09 31.05
C ALA A 312 -14.22 -9.63 29.63
N ALA A 313 -15.32 -9.83 28.93
CA ALA A 313 -15.34 -10.39 27.59
C ALA A 313 -15.09 -9.37 26.46
N VAL A 314 -15.27 -8.09 26.76
CA VAL A 314 -15.19 -7.00 25.78
C VAL A 314 -13.72 -6.65 25.51
N PRO A 315 -13.23 -6.83 24.26
CA PRO A 315 -11.85 -6.49 23.91
C PRO A 315 -11.72 -4.97 23.61
N GLU A 316 -11.76 -4.13 24.65
CA GLU A 316 -11.78 -2.66 24.55
C GLU A 316 -10.57 -2.05 23.82
N GLY A 317 -9.41 -2.70 23.91
CA GLY A 317 -8.17 -2.24 23.27
C GLY A 317 -8.06 -2.53 21.77
N LEU A 318 -9.00 -3.28 21.17
CA LEU A 318 -8.85 -3.82 19.81
C LEU A 318 -8.78 -2.74 18.72
N PRO A 319 -9.73 -1.79 18.61
CA PRO A 319 -9.69 -0.75 17.57
C PRO A 319 -8.46 0.15 17.69
N THR A 320 -8.17 0.60 18.89
CA THR A 320 -7.00 1.46 19.19
C THR A 320 -5.69 0.79 18.81
N MET A 321 -5.56 -0.50 19.09
CA MET A 321 -4.38 -1.29 18.76
C MET A 321 -4.17 -1.44 17.26
N ILE A 322 -5.24 -1.63 16.51
CA ILE A 322 -5.20 -1.73 15.04
C ILE A 322 -4.67 -0.43 14.47
N ASN A 323 -5.29 0.69 14.82
CA ASN A 323 -4.92 2.01 14.31
C ASN A 323 -3.45 2.33 14.63
N MET A 324 -3.00 2.07 15.85
CA MET A 324 -1.60 2.30 16.24
C MET A 324 -0.63 1.40 15.48
N THR A 325 -0.96 0.11 15.32
CA THR A 325 -0.09 -0.84 14.58
C THR A 325 0.00 -0.46 13.11
N LEU A 326 -1.11 -0.08 12.47
CA LEU A 326 -1.14 0.41 11.10
C LEU A 326 -0.29 1.67 10.94
N ALA A 327 -0.45 2.67 11.82
CA ALA A 327 0.33 3.91 11.76
C ALA A 327 1.85 3.66 11.88
N ILE A 328 2.27 2.83 12.84
CA ILE A 328 3.69 2.45 12.98
C ILE A 328 4.20 1.71 11.75
N THR A 329 3.33 0.90 11.14
CA THR A 329 3.68 0.15 9.94
C THR A 329 3.82 1.06 8.72
N MET A 330 2.90 2.01 8.51
CA MET A 330 3.03 3.02 7.46
C MET A 330 4.38 3.74 7.55
N GLN A 331 4.80 4.15 8.76
CA GLN A 331 6.12 4.75 8.98
C GLN A 331 7.28 3.79 8.61
N LYS A 332 7.16 2.50 8.93
CA LYS A 332 8.17 1.50 8.57
C LYS A 332 8.19 1.22 7.08
N MET A 333 7.03 1.20 6.41
CA MET A 333 6.93 1.04 4.96
C MET A 333 7.52 2.24 4.24
N ALA A 334 7.27 3.46 4.70
CA ALA A 334 7.91 4.66 4.14
C ALA A 334 9.45 4.59 4.22
N LYS A 335 10.01 4.05 5.30
CA LYS A 335 11.47 3.84 5.44
C LYS A 335 12.07 2.84 4.45
N ILE A 336 11.27 1.99 3.86
CA ILE A 336 11.70 1.05 2.81
C ILE A 336 11.26 1.52 1.41
N ASN A 337 10.97 2.82 1.27
CA ASN A 337 10.54 3.48 0.03
C ASN A 337 9.14 3.10 -0.47
N ALA A 338 8.30 2.52 0.38
CA ALA A 338 6.89 2.27 0.10
C ALA A 338 6.02 3.27 0.87
N LEU A 339 5.69 4.39 0.25
CA LEU A 339 4.86 5.43 0.85
C LEU A 339 3.39 5.05 0.71
N VAL A 340 2.74 4.75 1.82
CA VAL A 340 1.34 4.33 1.87
C VAL A 340 0.45 5.56 1.97
N THR A 341 -0.47 5.72 1.02
CA THR A 341 -1.45 6.81 0.95
C THR A 341 -2.75 6.43 1.64
N LYS A 342 -3.17 5.16 1.53
CA LYS A 342 -4.36 4.62 2.20
C LYS A 342 -3.98 3.54 3.20
N LYS A 343 -4.45 3.68 4.45
CA LYS A 343 -4.11 2.76 5.57
C LYS A 343 -4.45 1.29 5.28
N GLU A 344 -5.50 1.05 4.49
CA GLU A 344 -5.98 -0.28 4.10
C GLU A 344 -4.94 -1.08 3.31
N ALA A 345 -4.14 -0.39 2.51
CA ALA A 345 -3.13 -1.02 1.68
C ALA A 345 -2.00 -1.69 2.50
N CYS A 346 -1.73 -1.22 3.73
CA CYS A 346 -0.72 -1.83 4.61
C CYS A 346 -1.00 -3.30 4.92
N GLU A 347 -2.26 -3.64 5.07
CA GLU A 347 -2.70 -5.01 5.35
C GLU A 347 -2.88 -5.78 4.05
N THR A 348 -3.61 -5.18 3.11
CA THR A 348 -4.05 -5.84 1.87
C THR A 348 -2.86 -6.30 1.04
N ILE A 349 -1.76 -5.53 1.01
CA ILE A 349 -0.53 -5.91 0.30
C ILE A 349 0.05 -7.24 0.81
N GLY A 350 -0.12 -7.57 2.09
CA GLY A 350 0.31 -8.85 2.65
C GLY A 350 -0.46 -10.06 2.14
N SER A 351 -1.69 -9.83 1.69
CA SER A 351 -2.60 -10.85 1.15
C SER A 351 -2.53 -10.97 -0.37
N VAL A 352 -1.75 -10.11 -1.05
CA VAL A 352 -1.60 -10.13 -2.51
C VAL A 352 -1.15 -11.50 -2.99
N SER A 353 -1.90 -12.03 -3.98
CA SER A 353 -1.65 -13.31 -4.64
C SER A 353 -1.25 -13.13 -6.11
N VAL A 354 -1.60 -11.99 -6.73
CA VAL A 354 -1.24 -11.66 -8.10
C VAL A 354 -0.77 -10.21 -8.17
N ILE A 355 0.38 -9.99 -8.81
CA ILE A 355 0.85 -8.66 -9.19
C ILE A 355 0.67 -8.50 -10.70
N CYS A 356 -0.13 -7.54 -11.13
CA CYS A 356 -0.25 -7.11 -12.52
C CYS A 356 0.66 -5.90 -12.72
N SER A 357 1.78 -6.10 -13.38
CA SER A 357 2.79 -5.07 -13.57
C SER A 357 2.79 -4.54 -14.99
N ASP A 358 2.86 -3.22 -15.15
CA ASP A 358 3.28 -2.66 -16.42
C ASP A 358 4.75 -3.01 -16.67
N LYS A 359 5.17 -3.01 -17.94
CA LYS A 359 6.55 -3.25 -18.33
C LYS A 359 7.40 -2.00 -18.15
N THR A 360 7.00 -0.92 -18.83
CA THR A 360 7.79 0.31 -18.97
C THR A 360 7.84 1.06 -17.64
N GLY A 361 9.02 1.55 -17.27
CA GLY A 361 9.19 2.31 -16.02
C GLY A 361 9.10 1.48 -14.73
N THR A 362 8.43 0.33 -14.76
CA THR A 362 8.24 -0.57 -13.61
C THR A 362 9.21 -1.76 -13.62
N LEU A 363 9.13 -2.61 -14.65
CA LEU A 363 10.05 -3.76 -14.80
C LEU A 363 11.34 -3.34 -15.49
N THR A 364 11.28 -2.33 -16.35
CA THR A 364 12.41 -1.78 -17.09
C THR A 364 12.79 -0.39 -16.56
N GLN A 365 13.96 0.09 -16.97
CA GLN A 365 14.50 1.37 -16.49
C GLN A 365 13.83 2.60 -17.14
N ASN A 366 12.96 2.42 -18.14
CA ASN A 366 12.42 3.46 -19.01
C ASN A 366 13.55 4.33 -19.64
N ARG A 367 14.66 3.69 -19.92
CA ARG A 367 15.86 4.33 -20.45
C ARG A 367 16.45 3.50 -21.58
N MET A 368 16.31 4.00 -22.81
CA MET A 368 16.88 3.33 -23.97
C MET A 368 18.41 3.27 -23.85
N THR A 369 18.97 2.09 -24.10
CA THR A 369 20.42 1.82 -24.02
C THR A 369 20.87 1.05 -25.25
N VAL A 370 22.00 1.43 -25.84
CA VAL A 370 22.64 0.67 -26.94
C VAL A 370 23.30 -0.56 -26.32
N GLU A 371 22.82 -1.74 -26.70
CA GLU A 371 23.34 -3.02 -26.20
C GLU A 371 24.29 -3.71 -27.19
N LYS A 372 24.02 -3.56 -28.48
CA LYS A 372 24.84 -4.21 -29.52
C LYS A 372 25.11 -3.24 -30.65
N VAL A 373 26.33 -3.27 -31.15
CA VAL A 373 26.75 -2.48 -32.30
C VAL A 373 27.31 -3.42 -33.35
N TYR A 374 26.88 -3.25 -34.60
CA TYR A 374 27.37 -3.97 -35.74
C TYR A 374 28.02 -2.98 -36.72
N VAL A 375 29.33 -3.07 -36.89
CA VAL A 375 30.12 -2.21 -37.77
C VAL A 375 31.23 -3.06 -38.37
N ASN A 376 31.69 -2.71 -39.57
CA ASN A 376 32.75 -3.44 -40.28
C ASN A 376 32.44 -4.94 -40.50
N GLY A 377 31.17 -5.26 -40.72
CA GLY A 377 30.72 -6.63 -40.99
C GLY A 377 30.63 -7.57 -39.79
N LYS A 378 30.83 -7.08 -38.57
CA LYS A 378 30.79 -7.87 -37.32
C LYS A 378 30.18 -7.11 -36.14
N PHE A 379 29.75 -7.83 -35.13
CA PHE A 379 29.43 -7.23 -33.84
C PHE A 379 30.71 -6.80 -33.13
N VAL A 380 30.71 -5.59 -32.59
CA VAL A 380 31.84 -4.98 -31.88
C VAL A 380 31.43 -4.52 -30.48
N GLU A 381 32.38 -4.56 -29.55
CA GLU A 381 32.20 -3.99 -28.23
C GLU A 381 32.54 -2.49 -28.23
N ARG A 382 32.06 -1.74 -27.25
CA ARG A 382 32.21 -0.28 -27.16
C ARG A 382 33.66 0.18 -27.24
N ASN A 383 34.58 -0.54 -26.61
CA ASN A 383 36.02 -0.26 -26.60
C ASN A 383 36.73 -0.53 -27.94
N GLU A 384 36.12 -1.28 -28.85
CA GLU A 384 36.62 -1.55 -30.20
C GLU A 384 36.13 -0.52 -31.22
N LEU A 385 35.16 0.34 -30.81
CA LEU A 385 34.61 1.35 -31.70
C LEU A 385 35.53 2.57 -31.72
N SER A 386 36.04 2.92 -32.88
CA SER A 386 36.88 4.11 -33.10
C SER A 386 36.29 4.97 -34.22
N ARG A 387 36.47 6.27 -34.07
CA ARG A 387 36.11 7.24 -35.12
C ARG A 387 36.99 6.99 -36.36
N GLY A 388 36.35 6.89 -37.50
CA GLY A 388 37.05 6.62 -38.79
C GLY A 388 36.24 7.12 -39.97
N SER A 389 36.75 6.94 -41.18
CA SER A 389 36.14 7.39 -42.44
C SER A 389 34.80 6.68 -42.75
N ASN A 390 34.30 5.84 -41.88
CA ASN A 390 32.97 5.21 -42.00
C ASN A 390 31.83 6.05 -41.49
N TYR A 391 32.09 7.22 -40.90
CA TYR A 391 31.07 8.18 -40.38
C TYR A 391 30.06 7.59 -39.43
N PHE A 392 30.29 6.43 -38.81
CA PHE A 392 29.33 5.79 -37.91
C PHE A 392 29.15 6.63 -36.64
N ILE A 393 30.24 7.02 -35.98
CA ILE A 393 30.20 7.85 -34.76
C ILE A 393 29.66 9.23 -35.08
N ASP A 394 30.12 9.84 -36.21
CA ASP A 394 29.63 11.17 -36.63
C ASP A 394 28.09 11.18 -36.84
N ASN A 395 27.57 10.10 -37.43
CA ASN A 395 26.14 9.93 -37.61
C ASN A 395 25.38 9.80 -36.28
N CYS A 396 25.99 9.17 -35.27
CA CYS A 396 25.39 9.12 -33.92
C CYS A 396 25.38 10.48 -33.22
N LEU A 397 26.44 11.29 -33.35
CA LEU A 397 26.64 12.54 -32.62
C LEU A 397 26.01 13.74 -33.34
N ILE A 398 26.23 13.86 -34.67
CA ILE A 398 25.84 15.05 -35.44
C ILE A 398 24.43 14.94 -36.02
N ASN A 399 24.05 13.76 -36.54
CA ASN A 399 22.72 13.53 -37.10
C ASN A 399 21.71 13.27 -35.99
N SER A 400 21.51 14.24 -35.09
CA SER A 400 20.61 14.10 -33.95
C SER A 400 20.05 15.45 -33.54
N THR A 401 18.81 15.46 -33.05
CA THR A 401 18.12 16.62 -32.44
C THR A 401 17.97 16.49 -30.92
N ALA A 402 18.44 15.38 -30.33
CA ALA A 402 18.35 15.17 -28.91
C ALA A 402 19.54 15.78 -28.16
N ASP A 403 19.30 16.11 -26.90
CA ASP A 403 20.28 16.60 -25.94
C ASP A 403 20.26 15.79 -24.65
N ILE A 404 21.32 15.88 -23.86
CA ILE A 404 21.46 15.20 -22.57
C ILE A 404 21.88 16.23 -21.53
N GLU A 405 21.07 16.37 -20.50
CA GLU A 405 21.42 17.13 -19.31
C GLU A 405 21.99 16.16 -18.26
N LYS A 406 23.24 16.38 -17.87
CA LYS A 406 23.91 15.60 -16.82
C LYS A 406 24.01 16.44 -15.57
N ASN A 407 23.30 16.07 -14.51
CA ASN A 407 23.50 16.54 -13.14
C ASN A 407 24.27 15.46 -12.35
N ASP A 408 24.90 15.81 -11.24
CA ASP A 408 25.85 14.94 -10.51
C ASP A 408 25.34 13.51 -10.25
N ASP A 409 24.02 13.32 -10.12
CA ASP A 409 23.40 12.01 -9.85
C ASP A 409 22.35 11.57 -10.89
N GLU A 410 22.02 12.40 -11.88
CA GLU A 410 20.90 12.12 -12.80
C GLU A 410 21.22 12.52 -14.24
N VAL A 411 20.84 11.64 -15.18
CA VAL A 411 20.96 11.89 -16.62
C VAL A 411 19.56 12.08 -17.20
N LYS A 412 19.23 13.29 -17.59
CA LYS A 412 17.94 13.64 -18.18
C LYS A 412 18.02 13.64 -19.71
N TYR A 413 17.08 12.95 -20.35
CA TYR A 413 16.93 12.92 -21.79
C TYR A 413 16.07 14.08 -22.28
N LEU A 414 16.58 14.82 -23.25
CA LEU A 414 15.87 15.90 -23.92
C LEU A 414 15.72 15.52 -25.39
N GLY A 415 14.48 15.18 -25.80
CA GLY A 415 14.17 14.74 -27.16
C GLY A 415 14.00 13.21 -27.29
N SER A 416 14.36 12.66 -28.43
CA SER A 416 14.17 11.24 -28.71
C SER A 416 15.05 10.33 -27.83
N ALA A 417 14.45 9.46 -27.02
CA ALA A 417 15.17 8.51 -26.16
C ALA A 417 16.14 7.60 -26.95
N THR A 418 15.79 7.27 -28.20
CA THR A 418 16.66 6.49 -29.11
C THR A 418 17.93 7.27 -29.48
N GLU A 419 17.79 8.57 -29.71
CA GLU A 419 18.91 9.45 -30.03
C GLU A 419 19.78 9.72 -28.80
N CYS A 420 19.16 9.96 -27.63
CA CYS A 420 19.88 10.11 -26.37
C CYS A 420 20.72 8.85 -26.04
N ALA A 421 20.19 7.65 -26.32
CA ALA A 421 20.94 6.40 -26.15
C ALA A 421 22.22 6.36 -27.02
N LEU A 422 22.16 6.86 -28.25
CA LEU A 422 23.33 6.97 -29.13
C LEU A 422 24.38 7.95 -28.60
N LEU A 423 23.93 9.10 -28.09
CA LEU A 423 24.81 10.11 -27.51
C LEU A 423 25.51 9.57 -26.25
N LEU A 424 24.75 8.87 -25.36
CA LEU A 424 25.32 8.26 -24.16
C LEU A 424 26.30 7.11 -24.47
N TYR A 425 26.04 6.35 -25.51
CA TYR A 425 26.93 5.27 -25.90
C TYR A 425 28.28 5.82 -26.37
N ASN A 426 28.28 7.02 -26.96
CA ASN A 426 29.45 7.72 -27.45
C ASN A 426 29.88 8.88 -26.51
N ASP A 427 29.69 8.78 -25.20
CA ASP A 427 29.96 9.83 -24.20
C ASP A 427 31.46 10.21 -24.05
N SER A 428 32.35 9.48 -24.65
CA SER A 428 33.76 9.84 -24.78
C SER A 428 33.99 11.04 -25.71
N TYR A 429 33.00 11.41 -26.51
CA TYR A 429 33.01 12.55 -27.42
C TYR A 429 32.05 13.63 -26.90
N ASP A 430 32.49 14.89 -26.97
CA ASP A 430 31.66 16.04 -26.65
C ASP A 430 30.73 16.38 -27.83
N TYR A 431 29.56 15.80 -27.88
CA TYR A 431 28.65 15.92 -29.02
C TYR A 431 28.21 17.37 -29.28
N ILE A 432 28.23 18.25 -28.25
CA ILE A 432 27.90 19.67 -28.42
C ILE A 432 28.98 20.35 -29.27
N LYS A 433 30.24 20.17 -28.88
CA LYS A 433 31.38 20.69 -29.66
C LYS A 433 31.48 20.07 -31.07
N GLU A 434 31.17 18.76 -31.17
CA GLU A 434 31.17 18.12 -32.50
C GLU A 434 30.09 18.70 -33.41
N ARG A 435 28.91 19.02 -32.92
CA ARG A 435 27.85 19.69 -33.68
C ARG A 435 28.21 21.14 -34.02
N GLU A 436 28.78 21.90 -33.07
CA GLU A 436 29.24 23.27 -33.28
C GLU A 436 30.36 23.37 -34.34
N ASN A 437 31.28 22.42 -34.32
CA ASN A 437 32.40 22.37 -35.27
C ASN A 437 32.02 21.83 -36.66
N SER A 438 30.89 21.10 -36.73
CA SER A 438 30.36 20.55 -37.96
C SER A 438 29.59 21.62 -38.73
N ASN A 439 29.99 21.92 -39.95
CA ASN A 439 29.32 22.91 -40.82
C ASN A 439 28.03 22.25 -41.36
N ILE A 440 26.97 22.20 -40.54
CA ILE A 440 25.68 21.62 -40.91
C ILE A 440 24.96 22.56 -41.88
N MET A 441 24.78 22.12 -43.11
CA MET A 441 24.06 22.89 -44.14
C MET A 441 22.55 22.73 -44.04
N HIS A 442 22.09 21.50 -43.92
CA HIS A 442 20.67 21.17 -43.93
C HIS A 442 20.38 19.89 -43.18
N GLN A 443 19.21 19.81 -42.58
CA GLN A 443 18.73 18.62 -41.87
C GLN A 443 17.34 18.24 -42.36
N ILE A 444 17.18 16.97 -42.77
CA ILE A 444 15.90 16.44 -43.20
C ILE A 444 15.34 15.59 -42.02
N PRO A 445 14.31 16.07 -41.31
CA PRO A 445 13.85 15.47 -40.07
C PRO A 445 13.24 14.08 -40.29
N PHE A 446 13.19 13.31 -39.21
CA PHE A 446 12.49 12.02 -39.17
C PHE A 446 10.99 12.21 -39.39
N THR A 447 10.39 11.38 -40.21
CA THR A 447 8.94 11.22 -40.30
C THR A 447 8.54 9.75 -40.32
N SER A 448 7.37 9.40 -39.76
CA SER A 448 6.88 8.03 -39.73
C SER A 448 6.70 7.43 -41.12
N LYS A 449 6.46 8.26 -42.15
CA LYS A 449 6.32 7.84 -43.54
C LYS A 449 7.69 7.51 -44.16
N ARG A 450 8.72 8.32 -43.87
CA ARG A 450 10.09 8.13 -44.40
C ARG A 450 10.88 7.10 -43.59
N LYS A 451 10.62 7.00 -42.29
CA LYS A 451 11.33 6.14 -41.32
C LYS A 451 12.83 6.38 -41.24
N ARG A 452 13.30 7.56 -41.62
CA ARG A 452 14.72 7.95 -41.60
C ARG A 452 14.88 9.45 -41.41
N MET A 453 16.09 9.84 -40.97
CA MET A 453 16.57 11.22 -40.79
C MET A 453 17.92 11.37 -41.43
N SER A 454 18.18 12.54 -42.03
CA SER A 454 19.48 12.84 -42.67
C SER A 454 19.96 14.23 -42.29
N THR A 455 21.27 14.35 -42.08
CA THR A 455 21.97 15.62 -41.86
C THR A 455 23.07 15.78 -42.90
N ILE A 456 23.18 16.92 -43.54
CA ILE A 456 24.16 17.23 -44.54
C ILE A 456 25.21 18.16 -43.92
N ILE A 457 26.45 17.72 -43.93
CA ILE A 457 27.62 18.49 -43.45
C ILE A 457 28.52 18.90 -44.64
N ASN A 458 29.04 20.11 -44.57
CA ASN A 458 29.96 20.64 -45.57
C ASN A 458 31.40 20.37 -45.12
N GLU A 459 32.13 19.60 -45.91
CA GLU A 459 33.55 19.34 -45.72
C GLU A 459 34.31 20.05 -46.88
N GLU A 460 35.50 20.53 -46.65
CA GLU A 460 36.29 21.50 -47.48
C GLU A 460 36.11 21.40 -49.02
N ASN A 461 35.84 20.21 -49.59
CA ASN A 461 35.65 20.02 -51.01
C ASN A 461 34.35 19.32 -51.43
N ASN A 462 33.65 18.66 -50.51
CA ASN A 462 32.45 17.90 -50.77
C ASN A 462 31.46 18.04 -49.62
N CYS A 463 30.21 17.66 -49.84
CA CYS A 463 29.22 17.55 -48.78
C CYS A 463 29.02 16.07 -48.42
N THR A 464 28.93 15.76 -47.14
CA THR A 464 28.63 14.42 -46.64
C THR A 464 27.23 14.37 -46.08
N VAL A 465 26.43 13.43 -46.57
CA VAL A 465 25.08 13.13 -46.07
C VAL A 465 25.19 11.98 -45.04
N LEU A 466 24.81 12.28 -43.82
CA LEU A 466 24.69 11.29 -42.75
C LEU A 466 23.25 10.86 -42.63
N THR A 467 22.91 9.59 -42.81
CA THR A 467 21.54 9.09 -42.76
C THR A 467 21.41 7.97 -41.74
N LYS A 468 20.40 8.04 -40.88
CA LYS A 468 20.01 6.97 -39.94
C LYS A 468 18.53 6.70 -40.03
N GLY A 469 18.11 5.46 -39.76
CA GLY A 469 16.69 5.08 -39.82
C GLY A 469 16.40 3.61 -39.63
N ALA A 470 15.18 3.20 -40.01
CA ALA A 470 14.82 1.77 -40.02
C ALA A 470 15.78 0.99 -40.89
N PRO A 471 16.40 -0.09 -40.37
CA PRO A 471 17.56 -0.73 -41.05
C PRO A 471 17.19 -1.27 -42.40
N GLU A 472 15.99 -1.82 -42.57
CA GLU A 472 15.46 -2.29 -43.86
C GLU A 472 15.35 -1.16 -44.88
N VAL A 473 14.91 0.02 -44.48
CA VAL A 473 14.78 1.21 -45.35
C VAL A 473 16.19 1.72 -45.73
N ILE A 474 17.11 1.74 -44.76
CA ILE A 474 18.49 2.17 -45.02
C ILE A 474 19.18 1.22 -45.98
N LEU A 475 19.07 -0.09 -45.77
CA LEU A 475 19.68 -1.11 -46.65
C LEU A 475 19.17 -1.07 -48.11
N ASP A 476 17.89 -0.75 -48.30
CA ASP A 476 17.28 -0.58 -49.62
C ASP A 476 17.84 0.62 -50.39
N LEU A 477 18.26 1.64 -49.68
CA LEU A 477 18.89 2.86 -50.26
C LEU A 477 20.38 2.72 -50.48
N CYS A 478 21.03 1.69 -49.90
CA CYS A 478 22.46 1.45 -49.98
C CYS A 478 22.85 0.65 -51.22
N ALA A 479 23.82 1.14 -51.96
CA ALA A 479 24.47 0.42 -53.06
C ALA A 479 25.84 -0.17 -52.64
N TYR A 480 26.40 0.32 -51.55
CA TYR A 480 27.74 -0.03 -51.06
C TYR A 480 27.70 -0.30 -49.56
N GLU A 481 28.71 -0.97 -49.03
CA GLU A 481 29.01 -1.17 -47.61
C GLU A 481 30.45 -0.72 -47.34
N ASN A 482 30.67 -0.08 -46.18
CA ASN A 482 32.01 0.24 -45.71
C ASN A 482 32.50 -0.85 -44.75
N ILE A 483 33.57 -1.58 -45.15
CA ILE A 483 34.21 -2.61 -44.35
C ILE A 483 35.68 -2.23 -44.13
N ASN A 484 36.08 -1.96 -42.90
CA ASN A 484 37.46 -1.55 -42.54
C ASN A 484 37.97 -0.37 -43.36
N ASN A 485 37.14 0.63 -43.62
CA ASN A 485 37.36 1.85 -44.40
C ASN A 485 37.49 1.61 -45.92
N GLU A 486 37.16 0.41 -46.42
CA GLU A 486 37.02 0.13 -47.85
C GLU A 486 35.56 0.09 -48.27
N ILE A 487 35.22 0.83 -49.33
CA ILE A 487 33.87 0.85 -49.88
C ILE A 487 33.73 -0.29 -50.87
N VAL A 488 32.92 -1.31 -50.51
CA VAL A 488 32.64 -2.49 -51.33
C VAL A 488 31.20 -2.45 -51.83
N LYS A 489 30.94 -3.05 -53.00
CA LYS A 489 29.57 -3.16 -53.52
C LYS A 489 28.74 -4.06 -52.63
N LEU A 490 27.56 -3.62 -52.21
CA LEU A 490 26.63 -4.38 -51.41
C LEU A 490 25.83 -5.36 -52.29
N THR A 491 26.14 -6.68 -52.16
CA THR A 491 25.46 -7.75 -52.92
C THR A 491 24.16 -8.17 -52.22
N ASP A 492 23.26 -8.87 -52.95
CA ASP A 492 22.00 -9.35 -52.37
C ASP A 492 22.24 -10.43 -51.30
N GLU A 493 23.30 -11.25 -51.46
CA GLU A 493 23.68 -12.23 -50.42
C GLU A 493 24.11 -11.50 -49.15
N ARG A 494 24.92 -10.45 -49.30
CA ARG A 494 25.37 -9.65 -48.15
C ARG A 494 24.23 -8.91 -47.45
N LYS A 495 23.28 -8.35 -48.24
CA LYS A 495 22.06 -7.76 -47.67
C LYS A 495 21.27 -8.77 -46.82
N SER A 496 21.15 -10.02 -47.34
CA SER A 496 20.46 -11.08 -46.60
C SER A 496 21.16 -11.48 -45.30
N GLU A 497 22.50 -11.53 -45.28
CA GLU A 497 23.27 -11.74 -44.05
C GLU A 497 23.05 -10.66 -43.03
N ILE A 498 23.08 -9.38 -43.44
CA ILE A 498 22.82 -8.22 -42.56
C ILE A 498 21.39 -8.26 -42.02
N LEU A 499 20.39 -8.57 -42.87
CA LEU A 499 19.01 -8.71 -42.46
C LEU A 499 18.82 -9.84 -41.44
N CYS A 500 19.49 -10.98 -41.61
CA CYS A 500 19.45 -12.05 -40.60
C CYS A 500 20.04 -11.61 -39.25
N ALA A 501 21.13 -10.83 -39.28
CA ALA A 501 21.72 -10.28 -38.06
C ALA A 501 20.79 -9.28 -37.38
N ILE A 502 20.10 -8.42 -38.16
CA ILE A 502 19.09 -7.50 -37.67
C ILE A 502 17.92 -8.27 -37.04
N GLU A 503 17.36 -9.28 -37.72
CA GLU A 503 16.29 -10.10 -37.20
C GLU A 503 16.66 -10.81 -35.88
N SER A 504 17.93 -11.22 -35.75
CA SER A 504 18.42 -11.84 -34.51
C SER A 504 18.34 -10.91 -33.31
N LEU A 505 18.54 -9.60 -33.50
CA LEU A 505 18.41 -8.58 -32.48
C LEU A 505 16.94 -8.23 -32.25
N GLN A 506 16.14 -8.11 -33.30
CA GLN A 506 14.71 -7.87 -33.22
C GLN A 506 13.97 -8.99 -32.45
N LYS A 507 14.39 -10.27 -32.66
CA LYS A 507 13.89 -11.41 -31.85
C LYS A 507 14.22 -11.30 -30.38
N LYS A 508 15.30 -10.57 -30.01
CA LYS A 508 15.69 -10.25 -28.63
C LYS A 508 15.08 -8.93 -28.13
N SER A 509 14.02 -8.46 -28.80
CA SER A 509 13.29 -7.24 -28.46
C SER A 509 14.12 -5.95 -28.52
N MET A 510 15.18 -5.94 -29.31
CA MET A 510 15.95 -4.74 -29.56
C MET A 510 15.34 -3.94 -30.70
N ARG A 511 15.22 -2.65 -30.51
CA ARG A 511 14.96 -1.72 -31.61
C ARG A 511 16.25 -1.56 -32.41
N VAL A 512 16.23 -1.88 -33.68
CA VAL A 512 17.42 -1.76 -34.54
C VAL A 512 17.37 -0.47 -35.35
N LEU A 513 18.47 0.26 -35.37
CA LEU A 513 18.65 1.50 -36.13
C LEU A 513 19.86 1.33 -37.06
N GLY A 514 19.64 1.52 -38.36
CA GLY A 514 20.70 1.42 -39.39
C GLY A 514 21.31 2.80 -39.69
N PHE A 515 22.58 2.77 -40.09
CA PHE A 515 23.39 3.95 -40.40
C PHE A 515 24.01 3.84 -41.78
N SER A 516 24.06 4.96 -42.46
CA SER A 516 24.70 5.07 -43.78
C SER A 516 25.20 6.50 -44.03
N TYR A 517 26.06 6.66 -44.98
CA TYR A 517 26.51 7.97 -45.45
C TYR A 517 26.67 8.00 -46.99
N ARG A 518 26.83 9.22 -47.52
CA ARG A 518 27.16 9.42 -48.92
C ARG A 518 27.90 10.77 -49.07
N SER A 519 28.99 10.78 -49.89
CA SER A 519 29.61 12.03 -50.32
C SER A 519 28.93 12.54 -51.60
N ILE A 520 28.54 13.80 -51.62
CA ILE A 520 27.85 14.46 -52.73
C ILE A 520 28.49 15.78 -53.07
N GLU A 521 28.32 16.28 -54.31
CA GLU A 521 28.75 17.61 -54.72
C GLU A 521 27.87 18.68 -54.07
N ALA A 522 28.43 19.87 -53.83
CA ALA A 522 27.74 20.97 -53.17
C ALA A 522 26.47 21.42 -53.93
N GLU A 523 26.42 21.32 -55.23
CA GLU A 523 25.22 21.63 -56.05
C GLU A 523 24.07 20.66 -55.72
N VAL A 524 24.37 19.38 -55.52
CA VAL A 524 23.39 18.34 -55.14
C VAL A 524 22.92 18.50 -53.71
N ALA A 525 23.82 18.94 -52.83
CA ALA A 525 23.51 19.21 -51.44
C ALA A 525 22.48 20.36 -51.23
N MET A 526 22.39 21.24 -52.14
CA MET A 526 21.40 22.34 -52.17
C MET A 526 19.98 21.90 -52.58
N SER A 527 19.82 20.65 -53.03
CA SER A 527 18.49 20.10 -53.36
C SER A 527 17.64 19.89 -52.10
N THR A 528 16.39 20.25 -52.13
CA THR A 528 15.41 19.96 -51.06
C THR A 528 14.74 18.62 -51.26
N GLU A 529 14.95 17.94 -52.37
CA GLU A 529 14.35 16.63 -52.65
C GLU A 529 15.14 15.49 -52.03
N ALA A 530 14.62 14.92 -50.97
CA ALA A 530 15.21 13.81 -50.24
C ALA A 530 15.56 12.61 -51.14
N GLY A 531 14.78 12.33 -52.21
CA GLY A 531 15.03 11.23 -53.15
C GLY A 531 16.33 11.41 -53.98
N VAL A 532 16.78 12.63 -54.18
CA VAL A 532 18.03 12.96 -54.90
C VAL A 532 19.23 12.81 -53.95
N ILE A 533 19.09 13.14 -52.71
CA ILE A 533 20.14 13.18 -51.68
C ILE A 533 20.34 11.77 -51.11
N GLU A 534 19.28 11.06 -50.81
CA GLU A 534 19.22 9.78 -50.03
C GLU A 534 19.20 8.55 -50.98
N ASN A 535 20.04 8.48 -51.98
CA ASN A 535 20.18 7.31 -52.85
C ASN A 535 21.64 6.88 -52.95
N HIS A 536 21.89 5.65 -53.39
CA HIS A 536 23.23 5.07 -53.53
C HIS A 536 24.10 5.29 -52.29
N LEU A 537 23.53 5.10 -51.12
CA LEU A 537 24.19 5.29 -49.83
C LEU A 537 25.24 4.18 -49.60
N VAL A 538 26.18 4.45 -48.73
CA VAL A 538 27.19 3.49 -48.21
C VAL A 538 26.72 3.05 -46.81
N PHE A 539 26.38 1.80 -46.65
CA PHE A 539 26.02 1.23 -45.37
C PHE A 539 27.20 1.15 -44.42
N THR A 540 27.07 1.62 -43.19
CA THR A 540 28.15 1.64 -42.18
C THR A 540 27.93 0.67 -41.04
N GLY A 541 26.67 0.38 -40.72
CA GLY A 541 26.35 -0.52 -39.64
C GLY A 541 24.94 -0.30 -39.07
N PHE A 542 24.67 -0.96 -37.95
CA PHE A 542 23.44 -0.81 -37.20
C PHE A 542 23.68 -0.99 -35.69
N VAL A 543 22.78 -0.49 -34.88
CA VAL A 543 22.75 -0.71 -33.43
C VAL A 543 21.48 -1.38 -33.00
N GLY A 544 21.59 -2.23 -31.98
CA GLY A 544 20.47 -2.76 -31.23
C GLY A 544 20.29 -1.98 -29.92
N ILE A 545 19.12 -1.36 -29.75
CA ILE A 545 18.77 -0.51 -28.62
C ILE A 545 17.62 -1.17 -27.88
N LYS A 546 17.71 -1.26 -26.56
CA LYS A 546 16.67 -1.84 -25.72
C LYS A 546 16.48 -1.00 -24.46
N ASP A 547 15.32 -1.05 -23.88
CA ASP A 547 15.06 -0.60 -22.52
C ASP A 547 15.36 -1.77 -21.58
N PRO A 548 16.49 -1.76 -20.83
CA PRO A 548 16.92 -2.91 -20.06
C PRO A 548 16.03 -3.12 -18.82
N LEU A 549 15.94 -4.36 -18.38
CA LEU A 549 15.36 -4.68 -17.08
C LEU A 549 16.11 -3.97 -15.95
N ARG A 550 15.39 -3.59 -14.91
CA ARG A 550 16.03 -3.16 -13.68
C ARG A 550 16.77 -4.33 -13.04
N PRO A 551 18.00 -4.16 -12.53
CA PRO A 551 18.84 -5.26 -12.05
C PRO A 551 18.20 -6.16 -11.00
N GLU A 552 17.36 -5.57 -10.13
CA GLU A 552 16.71 -6.25 -9.02
C GLU A 552 15.41 -7.01 -9.39
N VAL A 553 14.85 -6.77 -10.59
CA VAL A 553 13.51 -7.28 -10.94
C VAL A 553 13.49 -8.80 -11.06
N SER A 554 14.50 -9.41 -11.67
CA SER A 554 14.54 -10.86 -11.84
C SER A 554 14.54 -11.59 -10.49
N ASP A 555 15.35 -11.12 -9.52
CA ASP A 555 15.35 -11.66 -8.17
C ASP A 555 14.04 -11.38 -7.43
N ALA A 556 13.48 -10.20 -7.58
CA ALA A 556 12.22 -9.85 -6.93
C ALA A 556 11.04 -10.69 -7.44
N VAL A 557 10.94 -10.92 -8.76
CA VAL A 557 9.92 -11.79 -9.37
C VAL A 557 10.10 -13.24 -8.87
N ARG A 558 11.33 -13.72 -8.78
CA ARG A 558 11.64 -15.06 -8.24
C ARG A 558 11.19 -15.17 -6.77
N ILE A 559 11.52 -14.20 -5.93
CA ILE A 559 11.10 -14.19 -4.51
C ILE A 559 9.59 -14.10 -4.39
N ALA A 560 8.91 -13.28 -5.22
CA ALA A 560 7.45 -13.21 -5.26
C ALA A 560 6.84 -14.58 -5.60
N LYS A 561 7.38 -15.28 -6.60
CA LYS A 561 6.95 -16.63 -7.00
C LYS A 561 7.15 -17.65 -5.87
N GLU A 562 8.31 -17.62 -5.20
CA GLU A 562 8.57 -18.46 -4.02
C GLU A 562 7.60 -18.16 -2.87
N ALA A 563 7.19 -16.91 -2.74
CA ALA A 563 6.18 -16.45 -1.80
C ALA A 563 4.73 -16.81 -2.20
N GLY A 564 4.54 -17.50 -3.32
CA GLY A 564 3.23 -17.88 -3.85
C GLY A 564 2.48 -16.72 -4.48
N VAL A 565 3.18 -15.67 -4.92
CA VAL A 565 2.60 -14.52 -5.63
C VAL A 565 2.93 -14.65 -7.12
N SER A 566 1.90 -14.66 -7.95
CA SER A 566 2.04 -14.72 -9.41
C SER A 566 2.25 -13.32 -9.96
N THR A 567 3.23 -13.14 -10.84
CA THR A 567 3.43 -11.90 -11.57
C THR A 567 2.88 -12.02 -12.98
N LYS A 568 2.05 -11.08 -13.40
CA LYS A 568 1.52 -10.94 -14.76
C LYS A 568 1.99 -9.61 -15.34
N MET A 569 2.39 -9.61 -16.61
CA MET A 569 2.81 -8.40 -17.31
C MET A 569 1.70 -7.89 -18.24
N LEU A 570 1.30 -6.65 -18.05
CA LEU A 570 0.27 -5.95 -18.85
C LEU A 570 0.93 -4.76 -19.54
N THR A 571 1.27 -4.89 -20.83
CA THR A 571 2.07 -3.87 -21.52
C THR A 571 1.43 -3.34 -22.79
N GLY A 572 1.68 -2.08 -23.14
CA GLY A 572 1.35 -1.48 -24.43
C GLY A 572 2.25 -1.96 -25.59
N ASP A 573 3.34 -2.66 -25.32
CA ASP A 573 4.29 -3.14 -26.31
C ASP A 573 3.71 -4.25 -27.19
N ASN A 574 4.39 -4.54 -28.29
CA ASN A 574 4.06 -5.68 -29.13
C ASN A 574 4.36 -7.03 -28.45
N ILE A 575 3.67 -8.07 -28.92
CA ILE A 575 3.75 -9.39 -28.28
C ILE A 575 5.15 -10.00 -28.28
N ASN A 576 5.95 -9.79 -29.32
CA ASN A 576 7.29 -10.36 -29.40
C ASN A 576 8.22 -9.75 -28.34
N THR A 577 8.15 -8.43 -28.15
CA THR A 577 8.87 -7.73 -27.09
C THR A 577 8.44 -8.23 -25.72
N ALA A 578 7.12 -8.40 -25.51
CA ALA A 578 6.58 -8.87 -24.27
C ALA A 578 7.00 -10.32 -23.95
N ILE A 579 7.00 -11.21 -24.94
CA ILE A 579 7.45 -12.61 -24.80
C ILE A 579 8.92 -12.65 -24.38
N ALA A 580 9.81 -11.94 -25.08
CA ALA A 580 11.24 -11.99 -24.77
C ALA A 580 11.58 -11.51 -23.36
N ILE A 581 10.90 -10.45 -22.88
CA ILE A 581 11.04 -10.00 -21.50
C ILE A 581 10.44 -11.02 -20.53
N GLY A 582 9.30 -11.60 -20.88
CA GLY A 582 8.65 -12.61 -20.07
C GLY A 582 9.48 -13.90 -19.93
N GLU A 583 10.20 -14.30 -20.97
CA GLU A 583 11.16 -15.42 -20.93
C GLU A 583 12.37 -15.07 -20.03
N GLU A 584 12.92 -13.86 -20.16
CA GLU A 584 14.03 -13.37 -19.33
C GLU A 584 13.65 -13.35 -17.83
N LEU A 585 12.38 -13.05 -17.51
CA LEU A 585 11.84 -13.03 -16.16
C LEU A 585 11.26 -14.37 -15.68
N GLY A 586 11.21 -15.40 -16.52
CA GLY A 586 10.62 -16.70 -16.19
C GLY A 586 9.11 -16.66 -15.96
N LEU A 587 8.38 -15.73 -16.62
CA LEU A 587 6.94 -15.60 -16.50
C LEU A 587 6.16 -16.64 -17.33
N LEU A 588 6.75 -17.17 -18.39
CA LEU A 588 6.12 -18.10 -19.33
C LEU A 588 6.37 -19.58 -19.00
N GLU A 589 6.82 -19.87 -17.79
CA GLU A 589 7.01 -21.26 -17.33
C GLU A 589 5.70 -21.97 -17.02
N ASN A 590 5.74 -23.29 -16.90
CA ASN A 590 4.60 -24.14 -16.50
C ASN A 590 3.35 -24.05 -17.41
N GLY A 591 3.52 -23.77 -18.70
CA GLY A 591 2.43 -23.71 -19.67
C GLY A 591 1.65 -22.40 -19.65
N LEU A 592 2.16 -21.37 -18.99
CA LEU A 592 1.64 -20.02 -19.07
C LEU A 592 1.95 -19.40 -20.43
N ARG A 593 1.06 -18.56 -20.93
CA ARG A 593 1.14 -18.00 -22.29
C ARG A 593 1.05 -16.50 -22.33
N ALA A 594 1.51 -15.93 -23.46
CA ALA A 594 1.34 -14.53 -23.83
C ALA A 594 0.21 -14.40 -24.87
N VAL A 595 -0.58 -13.35 -24.74
CA VAL A 595 -1.67 -13.02 -25.67
C VAL A 595 -1.68 -11.52 -25.98
N GLU A 596 -2.31 -11.14 -27.09
CA GLU A 596 -2.62 -9.74 -27.38
C GLU A 596 -3.94 -9.31 -26.72
N SER A 597 -4.09 -8.02 -26.41
CA SER A 597 -5.31 -7.41 -25.88
C SER A 597 -6.54 -7.72 -26.75
N SER A 598 -6.36 -7.77 -28.08
CA SER A 598 -7.42 -8.14 -29.04
C SER A 598 -8.05 -9.51 -28.76
N TYR A 599 -7.26 -10.47 -28.29
CA TYR A 599 -7.77 -11.78 -27.86
C TYR A 599 -8.66 -11.64 -26.61
N ILE A 600 -8.22 -10.86 -25.61
CA ILE A 600 -9.00 -10.59 -24.40
C ILE A 600 -10.33 -9.90 -24.74
N ASP A 601 -10.33 -8.99 -25.71
CA ASP A 601 -11.52 -8.26 -26.16
C ASP A 601 -12.59 -9.18 -26.82
N THR A 602 -12.20 -10.38 -27.31
CA THR A 602 -13.14 -11.37 -27.87
C THR A 602 -13.81 -12.24 -26.81
N LEU A 603 -13.29 -12.29 -25.59
CA LEU A 603 -13.79 -13.16 -24.52
C LEU A 603 -14.93 -12.49 -23.75
N SER A 604 -15.95 -13.26 -23.38
CA SER A 604 -16.91 -12.86 -22.33
C SER A 604 -16.21 -12.81 -20.96
N ASP A 605 -16.84 -12.21 -19.98
CA ASP A 605 -16.25 -12.09 -18.64
C ASP A 605 -16.12 -13.45 -17.94
N GLU A 606 -17.03 -14.40 -18.21
CA GLU A 606 -16.96 -15.77 -17.73
C GLU A 606 -15.79 -16.54 -18.36
N GLU A 607 -15.61 -16.42 -19.69
CA GLU A 607 -14.49 -17.03 -20.40
C GLU A 607 -13.17 -16.42 -19.96
N LEU A 608 -13.08 -15.11 -19.83
CA LEU A 608 -11.90 -14.42 -19.34
C LEU A 608 -11.52 -14.88 -17.93
N ARG A 609 -12.50 -15.09 -17.06
CA ARG A 609 -12.28 -15.59 -15.70
C ARG A 609 -11.55 -16.94 -15.67
N GLU A 610 -11.85 -17.85 -16.59
CA GLU A 610 -11.15 -19.15 -16.67
C GLU A 610 -9.80 -19.03 -17.41
N GLU A 611 -9.77 -18.32 -18.54
CA GLU A 611 -8.58 -18.17 -19.38
C GLU A 611 -7.45 -17.42 -18.70
N ILE A 612 -7.76 -16.42 -17.87
CA ILE A 612 -6.74 -15.58 -17.19
C ILE A 612 -5.82 -16.38 -16.26
N LYS A 613 -6.23 -17.59 -15.86
CA LYS A 613 -5.41 -18.50 -15.05
C LYS A 613 -4.17 -18.99 -15.82
N THR A 614 -4.26 -19.10 -17.14
CA THR A 614 -3.21 -19.57 -18.04
C THR A 614 -2.44 -18.45 -18.73
N ILE A 615 -2.88 -17.21 -18.59
CA ILE A 615 -2.27 -16.03 -19.23
C ILE A 615 -1.33 -15.36 -18.24
N ALA A 616 -0.04 -15.22 -18.60
CA ALA A 616 0.96 -14.49 -17.83
C ALA A 616 1.23 -13.10 -18.41
N ILE A 617 1.04 -12.89 -19.70
CA ILE A 617 1.40 -11.68 -20.41
C ILE A 617 0.26 -11.25 -21.32
N VAL A 618 -0.11 -9.97 -21.26
CA VAL A 618 -1.02 -9.33 -22.19
C VAL A 618 -0.32 -8.16 -22.86
N ALA A 619 -0.11 -8.29 -24.16
CA ALA A 619 0.53 -7.28 -25.01
C ALA A 619 -0.50 -6.32 -25.60
N ARG A 620 -0.07 -5.11 -25.99
CA ARG A 620 -0.94 -4.02 -26.54
C ARG A 620 -2.16 -3.75 -25.67
N SER A 621 -1.95 -3.84 -24.35
CA SER A 621 -3.00 -3.70 -23.35
C SER A 621 -3.52 -2.26 -23.30
N LYS A 622 -4.84 -2.12 -23.41
CA LYS A 622 -5.56 -0.85 -23.25
C LYS A 622 -6.01 -0.68 -21.78
N PRO A 623 -6.32 0.55 -21.32
CA PRO A 623 -6.83 0.79 -19.97
C PRO A 623 -8.02 -0.11 -19.60
N ASP A 624 -9.03 -0.20 -20.47
CA ASP A 624 -10.22 -1.04 -20.26
C ASP A 624 -9.87 -2.53 -20.14
N THR A 625 -8.91 -3.01 -20.97
CA THR A 625 -8.45 -4.40 -20.90
C THR A 625 -7.75 -4.66 -19.57
N LYS A 626 -6.91 -3.72 -19.08
CA LYS A 626 -6.27 -3.82 -17.76
C LYS A 626 -7.31 -3.95 -16.65
N MET A 627 -8.36 -3.12 -16.66
CA MET A 627 -9.47 -3.19 -15.68
C MET A 627 -10.22 -4.54 -15.74
N ARG A 628 -10.56 -5.02 -16.93
CA ARG A 628 -11.27 -6.31 -17.10
C ARG A 628 -10.44 -7.47 -16.55
N ILE A 629 -9.13 -7.46 -16.76
CA ILE A 629 -8.21 -8.48 -16.22
C ILE A 629 -8.21 -8.45 -14.70
N VAL A 630 -8.09 -7.27 -14.09
CA VAL A 630 -8.15 -7.11 -12.64
C VAL A 630 -9.45 -7.65 -12.08
N GLN A 631 -10.59 -7.29 -12.68
CA GLN A 631 -11.91 -7.78 -12.27
C GLN A 631 -12.04 -9.31 -12.41
N ALA A 632 -11.53 -9.89 -13.49
CA ALA A 632 -11.55 -11.34 -13.69
C ALA A 632 -10.72 -12.09 -12.64
N LEU A 633 -9.57 -11.55 -12.23
CA LEU A 633 -8.73 -12.09 -11.15
C LEU A 633 -9.41 -11.96 -9.79
N GLN A 634 -10.02 -10.81 -9.50
CA GLN A 634 -10.80 -10.61 -8.27
C GLN A 634 -12.00 -11.56 -8.17
N ASN A 635 -12.69 -11.80 -9.28
CA ASN A 635 -13.78 -12.78 -9.38
C ASN A 635 -13.30 -14.23 -9.17
N ASN A 636 -11.99 -14.52 -9.33
CA ASN A 636 -11.36 -15.78 -8.95
C ASN A 636 -10.93 -15.82 -7.47
N ASN A 637 -11.33 -14.86 -6.65
CA ASN A 637 -10.92 -14.67 -5.26
C ASN A 637 -9.42 -14.40 -5.08
N GLU A 638 -8.72 -13.93 -6.14
CA GLU A 638 -7.36 -13.45 -6.02
C GLU A 638 -7.35 -12.04 -5.40
N VAL A 639 -6.28 -11.73 -4.69
CA VAL A 639 -6.00 -10.37 -4.20
C VAL A 639 -4.97 -9.78 -5.15
N VAL A 640 -5.39 -8.74 -5.87
CA VAL A 640 -4.65 -8.20 -7.01
C VAL A 640 -3.96 -6.89 -6.65
N ALA A 641 -2.64 -6.85 -6.80
CA ALA A 641 -1.89 -5.60 -6.87
C ALA A 641 -1.68 -5.19 -8.32
N VAL A 642 -1.83 -3.92 -8.63
CA VAL A 642 -1.52 -3.35 -9.95
C VAL A 642 -0.42 -2.34 -9.81
N THR A 643 0.57 -2.36 -10.70
CA THR A 643 1.58 -1.31 -10.77
C THR A 643 1.44 -0.52 -12.07
N GLY A 644 1.70 0.78 -12.01
CA GLY A 644 1.67 1.65 -13.18
C GLY A 644 2.36 2.98 -12.93
N ASP A 645 2.76 3.64 -14.00
CA ASP A 645 3.40 4.96 -13.99
C ASP A 645 2.63 5.99 -14.81
N GLY A 646 1.72 5.54 -15.68
CA GLY A 646 1.01 6.38 -16.64
C GLY A 646 -0.46 6.65 -16.31
N ILE A 647 -1.03 7.59 -17.04
CA ILE A 647 -2.47 7.90 -17.01
C ILE A 647 -3.31 6.68 -17.39
N ASN A 648 -2.80 5.86 -18.31
CA ASN A 648 -3.48 4.66 -18.80
C ASN A 648 -3.65 3.57 -17.73
N ASP A 649 -2.88 3.67 -16.63
CA ASP A 649 -2.91 2.71 -15.52
C ASP A 649 -3.88 3.12 -14.42
N ALA A 650 -4.21 4.42 -14.30
CA ALA A 650 -5.00 4.95 -13.21
C ALA A 650 -6.34 4.22 -12.99
N PRO A 651 -7.13 3.86 -14.03
CA PRO A 651 -8.36 3.10 -13.83
C PRO A 651 -8.10 1.70 -13.23
N ALA A 652 -7.01 1.04 -13.65
CA ALA A 652 -6.65 -0.27 -13.13
C ALA A 652 -6.07 -0.19 -11.71
N LEU A 653 -5.30 0.87 -11.38
CA LEU A 653 -4.79 1.16 -10.05
C LEU A 653 -5.94 1.35 -9.05
N THR A 654 -6.92 2.18 -9.40
CA THR A 654 -8.12 2.41 -8.56
C THR A 654 -8.97 1.15 -8.38
N LYS A 655 -9.05 0.28 -9.41
CA LYS A 655 -9.85 -0.95 -9.36
C LYS A 655 -9.19 -2.09 -8.60
N ALA A 656 -7.87 -2.08 -8.48
CA ALA A 656 -7.10 -3.11 -7.80
C ALA A 656 -7.43 -3.19 -6.30
N ASP A 657 -7.06 -4.30 -5.66
CA ASP A 657 -7.09 -4.39 -4.20
C ASP A 657 -5.95 -3.56 -3.57
N VAL A 658 -4.86 -3.39 -4.32
CA VAL A 658 -3.74 -2.48 -3.98
C VAL A 658 -3.22 -1.85 -5.26
N GLY A 659 -3.49 -0.57 -5.47
CA GLY A 659 -2.87 0.23 -6.52
C GLY A 659 -1.49 0.71 -6.09
N ILE A 660 -0.47 0.55 -6.95
CA ILE A 660 0.91 0.90 -6.66
C ILE A 660 1.44 1.79 -7.79
N ALA A 661 1.78 3.04 -7.48
CA ALA A 661 2.36 3.97 -8.45
C ALA A 661 3.87 4.12 -8.28
N MET A 662 4.55 4.42 -9.38
CA MET A 662 5.94 4.84 -9.36
C MET A 662 6.06 6.27 -8.83
N GLY A 663 7.04 6.53 -7.98
CA GLY A 663 7.23 7.84 -7.34
C GLY A 663 8.03 8.81 -8.21
N ILE A 664 9.04 8.32 -8.92
CA ILE A 664 9.93 9.11 -9.79
C ILE A 664 9.32 9.21 -11.19
N ALA A 665 9.07 8.06 -11.84
CA ALA A 665 8.56 7.99 -13.21
C ALA A 665 7.04 8.23 -13.29
N GLY A 666 6.31 8.05 -12.19
CA GLY A 666 4.85 8.10 -12.17
C GLY A 666 4.28 9.50 -12.36
N THR A 667 3.23 9.59 -13.18
CA THR A 667 2.43 10.81 -13.33
C THR A 667 1.65 11.10 -12.04
N GLU A 668 1.28 12.36 -11.82
CA GLU A 668 0.46 12.75 -10.66
C GLU A 668 -0.88 12.00 -10.63
N VAL A 669 -1.43 11.69 -11.79
CA VAL A 669 -2.67 10.90 -11.91
C VAL A 669 -2.51 9.48 -11.38
N SER A 670 -1.42 8.81 -11.76
CA SER A 670 -1.14 7.45 -11.26
C SER A 670 -0.87 7.47 -9.75
N LYS A 671 -0.16 8.48 -9.24
CA LYS A 671 0.10 8.65 -7.80
C LYS A 671 -1.19 8.88 -7.00
N ASN A 672 -2.10 9.72 -7.50
CA ASN A 672 -3.38 10.00 -6.85
C ASN A 672 -4.35 8.79 -6.90
N ALA A 673 -4.26 7.96 -7.95
CA ALA A 673 -5.05 6.75 -8.08
C ALA A 673 -4.53 5.59 -7.22
N ALA A 674 -3.29 5.66 -6.74
CA ALA A 674 -2.61 4.58 -6.05
C ALA A 674 -2.82 4.61 -4.54
N ASP A 675 -2.74 3.43 -3.93
CA ASP A 675 -2.78 3.22 -2.48
C ASP A 675 -1.37 3.19 -1.86
N ILE A 676 -0.35 2.92 -2.69
CA ILE A 676 1.07 2.93 -2.32
C ILE A 676 1.89 3.61 -3.42
N ILE A 677 2.83 4.46 -3.05
CA ILE A 677 3.77 5.10 -3.97
C ILE A 677 5.18 4.59 -3.67
N LEU A 678 5.87 4.09 -4.69
CA LEU A 678 7.25 3.61 -4.58
C LEU A 678 8.23 4.75 -4.84
N THR A 679 8.80 5.32 -3.80
CA THR A 679 9.71 6.48 -3.94
C THR A 679 11.06 6.15 -4.61
N ASP A 680 11.36 4.86 -4.82
CA ASP A 680 12.54 4.34 -5.50
C ASP A 680 12.22 3.66 -6.84
N ASP A 681 10.96 3.67 -7.28
CA ASP A 681 10.46 2.97 -8.46
C ASP A 681 10.87 1.48 -8.56
N SER A 682 11.22 0.86 -7.44
CA SER A 682 11.75 -0.50 -7.41
C SER A 682 10.66 -1.55 -7.24
N PHE A 683 10.57 -2.49 -8.16
CA PHE A 683 9.71 -3.67 -8.02
C PHE A 683 10.07 -4.50 -6.77
N GLY A 684 11.34 -4.49 -6.36
CA GLY A 684 11.81 -5.12 -5.13
C GLY A 684 11.14 -4.54 -3.87
N THR A 685 10.76 -3.26 -3.89
CA THR A 685 10.03 -2.61 -2.80
C THR A 685 8.63 -3.17 -2.63
N ILE A 686 7.96 -3.61 -3.71
CA ILE A 686 6.67 -4.29 -3.64
C ILE A 686 6.81 -5.59 -2.82
N VAL A 687 7.82 -6.39 -3.12
CA VAL A 687 8.08 -7.66 -2.41
C VAL A 687 8.41 -7.40 -0.92
N ARG A 688 9.17 -6.35 -0.62
CA ARG A 688 9.38 -5.89 0.75
C ARG A 688 8.08 -5.44 1.42
N GLY A 689 7.21 -4.73 0.69
CA GLY A 689 5.87 -4.35 1.15
C GLY A 689 5.01 -5.58 1.48
N ILE A 690 4.98 -6.59 0.61
CA ILE A 690 4.29 -7.87 0.86
C ILE A 690 4.82 -8.55 2.13
N LYS A 691 6.14 -8.57 2.33
CA LYS A 691 6.74 -9.11 3.56
C LYS A 691 6.22 -8.38 4.80
N TRP A 692 6.19 -7.05 4.77
CA TRP A 692 5.68 -6.25 5.89
C TRP A 692 4.19 -6.46 6.12
N GLY A 693 3.36 -6.45 5.08
CA GLY A 693 1.92 -6.71 5.19
C GLY A 693 1.62 -8.08 5.81
N ARG A 694 2.35 -9.13 5.40
CA ARG A 694 2.23 -10.48 6.02
C ARG A 694 2.65 -10.49 7.48
N GLY A 695 3.71 -9.73 7.81
CA GLY A 695 4.16 -9.61 9.20
C GLY A 695 3.14 -8.92 10.09
N ILE A 696 2.47 -7.88 9.59
CA ILE A 696 1.39 -7.20 10.30
C ILE A 696 0.24 -8.16 10.58
N TYR A 697 -0.21 -8.90 9.57
CA TYR A 697 -1.28 -9.88 9.74
C TYR A 697 -0.94 -10.92 10.81
N GLU A 698 0.31 -11.42 10.85
CA GLU A 698 0.77 -12.30 11.93
C GLU A 698 0.75 -11.61 13.30
N ASN A 699 1.15 -10.34 13.36
CA ASN A 699 1.16 -9.59 14.61
C ASN A 699 -0.27 -9.39 15.15
N PHE A 700 -1.24 -9.13 14.28
CA PHE A 700 -2.66 -9.12 14.68
C PHE A 700 -3.13 -10.47 15.19
N GLN A 701 -2.74 -11.56 14.54
CA GLN A 701 -3.07 -12.90 15.03
C GLN A 701 -2.48 -13.17 16.42
N ARG A 702 -1.24 -12.73 16.69
CA ARG A 702 -0.60 -12.87 18.02
C ARG A 702 -1.38 -12.11 19.09
N PHE A 703 -1.73 -10.88 18.78
CA PHE A 703 -2.56 -10.04 19.63
C PHE A 703 -3.91 -10.69 19.95
N ILE A 704 -4.66 -11.10 18.93
CA ILE A 704 -5.97 -11.74 19.08
C ILE A 704 -5.87 -13.02 19.90
N GLN A 705 -4.86 -13.84 19.63
CA GLN A 705 -4.60 -15.09 20.39
C GLN A 705 -4.38 -14.80 21.87
N PHE A 706 -3.61 -13.77 22.18
CA PHE A 706 -3.34 -13.35 23.55
C PHE A 706 -4.61 -12.92 24.26
N GLN A 707 -5.33 -11.93 23.72
CA GLN A 707 -6.49 -11.32 24.35
C GLN A 707 -7.66 -12.32 24.53
N ILE A 708 -7.98 -13.08 23.48
CA ILE A 708 -9.07 -14.07 23.58
C ILE A 708 -8.73 -15.16 24.59
N THR A 709 -7.46 -15.55 24.75
CA THR A 709 -7.06 -16.54 25.77
C THR A 709 -7.38 -16.04 27.17
N VAL A 710 -7.08 -14.78 27.49
CA VAL A 710 -7.38 -14.19 28.79
C VAL A 710 -8.88 -14.15 29.06
N ASN A 711 -9.68 -13.76 28.07
CA ASN A 711 -11.13 -13.75 28.20
C ASN A 711 -11.71 -15.17 28.42
N ILE A 712 -11.18 -16.18 27.72
CA ILE A 712 -11.61 -17.58 27.94
C ILE A 712 -11.27 -18.05 29.37
N VAL A 713 -10.10 -17.66 29.91
CA VAL A 713 -9.73 -17.98 31.30
C VAL A 713 -10.72 -17.39 32.29
N ALA A 714 -11.06 -16.09 32.15
CA ALA A 714 -12.03 -15.44 33.02
C ALA A 714 -13.39 -16.16 32.99
N PHE A 715 -13.88 -16.50 31.78
CA PHE A 715 -15.12 -17.25 31.62
C PHE A 715 -15.08 -18.66 32.23
N LEU A 716 -14.04 -19.44 31.92
CA LEU A 716 -13.93 -20.82 32.46
C LEU A 716 -13.84 -20.79 33.97
N THR A 717 -13.06 -19.88 34.54
CA THR A 717 -12.93 -19.75 35.99
C THR A 717 -14.26 -19.42 36.62
N ALA A 718 -15.03 -18.48 36.08
CA ALA A 718 -16.33 -18.12 36.58
C ALA A 718 -17.37 -19.27 36.47
N ILE A 719 -17.41 -19.92 35.32
CA ILE A 719 -18.29 -21.08 35.11
C ILE A 719 -18.00 -22.18 36.12
N LEU A 720 -16.72 -22.51 36.33
CA LEU A 720 -16.32 -23.56 37.24
C LEU A 720 -16.58 -23.15 38.70
N SER A 721 -16.35 -21.88 39.07
CA SER A 721 -16.70 -21.39 40.41
C SER A 721 -18.21 -21.56 40.71
N VAL A 722 -19.08 -21.19 39.75
CA VAL A 722 -20.54 -21.36 39.89
C VAL A 722 -20.93 -22.84 39.96
N ILE A 723 -20.32 -23.71 39.15
CA ILE A 723 -20.62 -25.16 39.13
C ILE A 723 -20.23 -25.84 40.45
N PHE A 724 -19.03 -25.53 40.98
CA PHE A 724 -18.50 -26.17 42.19
C PHE A 724 -18.86 -25.42 43.47
N ASP A 725 -19.71 -24.40 43.39
CA ASP A 725 -20.21 -23.61 44.53
C ASP A 725 -19.11 -22.83 45.28
N PHE A 726 -18.09 -22.39 44.54
CA PHE A 726 -17.07 -21.48 45.06
C PHE A 726 -17.50 -20.00 44.90
N GLU A 727 -17.04 -19.15 45.79
CA GLU A 727 -17.16 -17.71 45.60
C GLU A 727 -16.40 -17.26 44.34
N MET A 728 -16.87 -16.18 43.69
CA MET A 728 -16.21 -15.68 42.51
C MET A 728 -14.82 -15.14 42.89
N PRO A 729 -13.72 -15.68 42.31
CA PRO A 729 -12.36 -15.32 42.74
C PRO A 729 -11.90 -13.93 42.29
N PHE A 730 -12.68 -13.25 41.45
CA PHE A 730 -12.31 -11.95 40.91
C PHE A 730 -13.45 -10.95 41.06
N THR A 731 -13.11 -9.72 41.45
CA THR A 731 -14.04 -8.58 41.42
C THR A 731 -14.11 -7.98 40.02
N THR A 732 -15.16 -7.20 39.76
CA THR A 732 -15.33 -6.47 38.48
C THR A 732 -14.15 -5.55 38.20
N ILE A 733 -13.65 -4.87 39.22
CA ILE A 733 -12.49 -3.93 39.12
C ILE A 733 -11.22 -4.69 38.75
N GLN A 734 -10.98 -5.87 39.33
CA GLN A 734 -9.81 -6.72 39.03
C GLN A 734 -9.84 -7.21 37.58
N LEU A 735 -11.01 -7.63 37.07
CA LEU A 735 -11.20 -8.05 35.68
C LEU A 735 -10.97 -6.88 34.70
N LEU A 736 -11.52 -5.70 35.00
CA LEU A 736 -11.28 -4.49 34.21
C LEU A 736 -9.80 -4.10 34.19
N TRP A 737 -9.14 -4.15 35.36
CA TRP A 737 -7.71 -3.89 35.45
C TRP A 737 -6.89 -4.81 34.55
N VAL A 738 -7.20 -6.10 34.55
CA VAL A 738 -6.51 -7.07 33.70
C VAL A 738 -6.75 -6.74 32.23
N ASN A 739 -7.98 -6.45 31.81
CA ASN A 739 -8.30 -6.16 30.41
C ASN A 739 -7.64 -4.87 29.90
N ILE A 740 -7.60 -3.80 30.70
CA ILE A 740 -7.09 -2.49 30.24
C ILE A 740 -5.58 -2.39 30.37
N ILE A 741 -5.03 -2.74 31.55
CA ILE A 741 -3.63 -2.47 31.89
C ILE A 741 -2.74 -3.71 31.69
N MET A 742 -3.24 -4.90 32.03
CA MET A 742 -2.45 -6.13 31.89
C MET A 742 -2.47 -6.66 30.47
N ASP A 743 -3.54 -6.42 29.72
CA ASP A 743 -3.70 -6.88 28.33
C ASP A 743 -3.26 -5.82 27.30
N GLY A 744 -3.60 -4.56 27.49
CA GLY A 744 -3.36 -3.49 26.52
C GLY A 744 -1.88 -3.33 26.13
N PRO A 745 -0.97 -2.94 27.04
CA PRO A 745 0.44 -2.73 26.70
C PRO A 745 1.18 -3.99 26.20
N PRO A 746 1.03 -5.20 26.81
CA PRO A 746 1.62 -6.42 26.27
C PRO A 746 1.09 -6.78 24.88
N ALA A 747 -0.20 -6.59 24.63
CA ALA A 747 -0.82 -6.78 23.32
C ALA A 747 -0.21 -5.86 22.27
N LEU A 748 -0.05 -4.56 22.60
CA LEU A 748 0.68 -3.61 21.73
C LEU A 748 2.08 -4.11 21.40
N SER A 749 2.79 -4.64 22.38
CA SER A 749 4.14 -5.18 22.17
C SER A 749 4.18 -6.35 21.20
N LEU A 750 3.13 -7.19 21.18
CA LEU A 750 2.95 -8.29 20.22
C LEU A 750 2.67 -7.75 18.80
N GLY A 751 1.93 -6.64 18.70
CA GLY A 751 1.72 -5.92 17.42
C GLY A 751 3.01 -5.37 16.81
N LEU A 752 4.06 -5.20 17.61
CA LEU A 752 5.37 -4.69 17.21
C LEU A 752 6.44 -5.78 17.01
N GLU A 753 6.06 -7.04 16.96
CA GLU A 753 7.01 -8.15 16.76
C GLU A 753 7.75 -7.98 15.41
N PRO A 754 9.08 -8.14 15.38
CA PRO A 754 9.87 -7.97 14.16
C PRO A 754 9.45 -8.94 13.05
N VAL A 755 9.26 -8.42 11.84
CA VAL A 755 8.90 -9.22 10.67
C VAL A 755 10.10 -10.01 10.17
N ARG A 756 9.94 -11.31 10.00
CA ARG A 756 11.00 -12.25 9.58
C ARG A 756 10.81 -12.69 8.12
N ASP A 757 11.90 -13.08 7.46
CA ASP A 757 11.87 -13.54 6.06
C ASP A 757 11.05 -14.82 5.84
N ILE A 758 10.82 -15.59 6.91
CA ILE A 758 10.02 -16.82 6.85
C ILE A 758 8.58 -16.57 6.39
N VAL A 759 8.06 -15.35 6.54
CA VAL A 759 6.70 -15.01 6.07
C VAL A 759 6.58 -15.07 4.56
N LEU A 760 7.68 -14.84 3.82
CA LEU A 760 7.73 -14.99 2.36
C LEU A 760 7.75 -16.46 1.89
N LYS A 761 8.00 -17.42 2.78
CA LYS A 761 7.93 -18.84 2.44
C LYS A 761 6.52 -19.43 2.58
N ARG A 762 5.54 -18.61 2.98
CA ARG A 762 4.15 -19.02 3.11
C ARG A 762 3.34 -18.51 1.92
N LYS A 763 2.30 -19.23 1.56
CA LYS A 763 1.34 -18.79 0.53
C LYS A 763 0.53 -17.59 1.04
N PRO A 764 0.03 -16.75 0.13
CA PRO A 764 -0.89 -15.66 0.48
C PRO A 764 -2.10 -16.16 1.27
N VAL A 765 -2.62 -15.31 2.14
CA VAL A 765 -3.84 -15.60 2.90
C VAL A 765 -5.04 -15.36 2.00
N ASN A 766 -5.95 -16.32 1.93
CA ASN A 766 -7.14 -16.21 1.09
C ASN A 766 -8.04 -15.06 1.56
N ARG A 767 -8.66 -14.34 0.63
CA ARG A 767 -9.52 -13.17 0.88
C ARG A 767 -10.59 -13.43 1.94
N ASN A 768 -11.20 -14.63 1.92
CA ASN A 768 -12.29 -15.04 2.80
C ASN A 768 -11.86 -15.84 4.03
N SER A 769 -10.54 -15.97 4.29
CA SER A 769 -10.10 -16.76 5.45
C SER A 769 -10.37 -16.03 6.76
N SER A 770 -10.72 -16.83 7.78
CA SER A 770 -10.85 -16.33 9.15
C SER A 770 -9.49 -15.90 9.70
N ILE A 771 -9.47 -14.83 10.48
CA ILE A 771 -8.28 -14.38 11.20
C ILE A 771 -7.84 -15.43 12.22
N ILE A 772 -8.80 -16.08 12.90
CA ILE A 772 -8.52 -17.15 13.86
C ILE A 772 -8.38 -18.46 13.11
N THR A 773 -7.16 -19.00 13.12
CA THR A 773 -6.89 -20.33 12.55
C THR A 773 -7.25 -21.44 13.54
N LYS A 774 -7.51 -22.65 13.04
CA LYS A 774 -7.76 -23.83 13.89
C LYS A 774 -6.64 -24.06 14.90
N ASN A 775 -5.39 -23.89 14.50
CA ASN A 775 -4.23 -24.07 15.38
C ASN A 775 -4.20 -23.02 16.49
N MET A 776 -4.54 -21.75 16.17
CA MET A 776 -4.66 -20.70 17.19
C MET A 776 -5.75 -21.04 18.19
N LEU A 777 -6.92 -21.47 17.72
CA LEU A 777 -8.04 -21.84 18.59
C LEU A 777 -7.66 -22.96 19.56
N ILE A 778 -7.01 -24.01 19.07
CA ILE A 778 -6.52 -25.11 19.91
C ILE A 778 -5.52 -24.60 20.96
N THR A 779 -4.57 -23.75 20.57
CA THR A 779 -3.58 -23.19 21.50
C THR A 779 -4.25 -22.29 22.54
N MET A 780 -5.20 -21.44 22.14
CA MET A 780 -5.98 -20.60 23.07
C MET A 780 -6.72 -21.45 24.11
N ILE A 781 -7.44 -22.48 23.67
CA ILE A 781 -8.20 -23.36 24.55
C ILE A 781 -7.26 -24.11 25.51
N LEU A 782 -6.15 -24.66 25.02
CA LEU A 782 -5.21 -25.40 25.86
C LEU A 782 -4.55 -24.52 26.93
N ASN A 783 -4.12 -23.31 26.54
CA ASN A 783 -3.54 -22.35 27.48
C ASN A 783 -4.58 -21.88 28.50
N ALA A 784 -5.82 -21.63 28.05
CA ALA A 784 -6.90 -21.20 28.93
C ALA A 784 -7.26 -22.29 29.94
N ILE A 785 -7.39 -23.56 29.52
CA ILE A 785 -7.63 -24.70 30.43
C ILE A 785 -6.50 -24.81 31.44
N TYR A 786 -5.24 -24.70 31.01
CA TYR A 786 -4.10 -24.76 31.91
C TYR A 786 -4.13 -23.65 32.97
N ILE A 787 -4.31 -22.39 32.55
CA ILE A 787 -4.34 -21.24 33.47
C ILE A 787 -5.52 -21.39 34.45
N THR A 788 -6.70 -21.74 33.93
CA THR A 788 -7.89 -22.00 34.78
C THR A 788 -7.64 -23.13 35.78
N ALA A 789 -6.97 -24.22 35.36
CA ALA A 789 -6.62 -25.30 36.26
C ALA A 789 -5.67 -24.86 37.39
N VAL A 790 -4.68 -24.00 37.09
CA VAL A 790 -3.79 -23.43 38.12
C VAL A 790 -4.58 -22.63 39.16
N ILE A 791 -5.52 -21.78 38.71
CA ILE A 791 -6.39 -20.98 39.57
C ILE A 791 -7.27 -21.90 40.43
N MET A 792 -7.94 -22.88 39.81
CA MET A 792 -8.82 -23.81 40.50
C MET A 792 -8.07 -24.69 41.52
N ILE A 793 -6.87 -25.15 41.15
CA ILE A 793 -6.00 -25.91 42.08
C ILE A 793 -5.61 -25.05 43.29
N GLN A 794 -5.32 -23.75 43.08
CA GLN A 794 -5.03 -22.83 44.17
C GLN A 794 -6.26 -22.65 45.08
N MET A 795 -7.46 -22.51 44.48
CA MET A 795 -8.72 -22.37 45.23
C MET A 795 -9.01 -23.61 46.08
N VAL A 796 -8.84 -24.83 45.52
CA VAL A 796 -9.26 -26.08 46.18
C VAL A 796 -8.20 -26.60 47.14
N PHE A 797 -6.92 -26.60 46.74
CA PHE A 797 -5.85 -27.30 47.48
C PHE A 797 -4.88 -26.34 48.15
N ASN A 798 -4.91 -25.03 47.83
CA ASN A 798 -4.05 -24.01 48.36
C ASN A 798 -2.55 -24.37 48.41
N PRO A 799 -1.93 -24.83 47.34
CA PRO A 799 -0.54 -25.27 47.35
C PRO A 799 0.47 -24.14 47.66
N LEU A 800 0.11 -22.88 47.41
CA LEU A 800 0.98 -21.74 47.75
C LEU A 800 0.93 -21.40 49.23
N GLY A 801 -0.09 -21.87 49.98
CA GLY A 801 -0.23 -21.64 51.40
C GLY A 801 -0.66 -20.22 51.74
N ALA A 802 -1.61 -19.65 50.99
CA ALA A 802 -2.27 -18.40 51.32
C ALA A 802 -3.17 -18.54 52.55
N GLU A 803 -3.30 -17.49 53.35
CA GLU A 803 -4.24 -17.51 54.48
C GLU A 803 -5.69 -17.55 53.96
N VAL A 804 -6.41 -18.58 54.46
CA VAL A 804 -7.84 -18.78 54.12
C VAL A 804 -8.68 -18.06 55.16
N PRO A 805 -9.59 -17.12 54.73
CA PRO A 805 -10.41 -16.40 55.68
C PRO A 805 -11.38 -17.34 56.40
N PRO A 806 -11.80 -17.02 57.65
CA PRO A 806 -12.83 -17.74 58.32
C PRO A 806 -14.16 -17.74 57.53
N ALA A 807 -14.95 -18.83 57.68
CA ALA A 807 -16.24 -18.94 56.98
C ALA A 807 -17.14 -17.75 57.30
N GLY A 808 -17.64 -17.06 56.27
CA GLY A 808 -18.49 -15.89 56.33
C GLY A 808 -17.76 -14.54 56.44
N PHE A 809 -16.44 -14.53 56.29
CA PHE A 809 -15.70 -13.26 56.23
C PHE A 809 -15.91 -12.57 54.88
N LYS A 810 -16.47 -11.36 54.92
CA LYS A 810 -16.72 -10.52 53.75
C LYS A 810 -15.73 -9.35 53.73
N GLY A 811 -14.52 -9.58 53.27
CA GLY A 811 -13.52 -8.52 53.18
C GLY A 811 -12.32 -8.99 52.37
N PRO A 812 -11.39 -8.06 52.02
CA PRO A 812 -10.18 -8.41 51.32
C PRO A 812 -9.36 -9.46 52.08
N ASN A 813 -8.93 -10.49 51.41
CA ASN A 813 -8.17 -11.62 52.00
C ASN A 813 -6.99 -12.02 51.11
N GLU A 814 -6.02 -12.74 51.72
CA GLU A 814 -4.81 -13.15 51.03
C GLU A 814 -5.09 -14.13 49.88
N MET A 815 -6.03 -15.04 50.09
CA MET A 815 -6.39 -16.03 49.06
C MET A 815 -6.88 -15.37 47.78
N GLU A 816 -7.84 -14.47 47.85
CA GLU A 816 -8.36 -13.71 46.67
C GLU A 816 -7.28 -12.88 46.04
N THR A 817 -6.40 -12.22 46.82
CA THR A 817 -5.27 -11.45 46.29
C THR A 817 -4.28 -12.35 45.55
N VAL A 818 -3.98 -13.55 46.06
CA VAL A 818 -3.14 -14.56 45.39
C VAL A 818 -3.77 -15.03 44.09
N LEU A 819 -5.09 -15.30 44.09
CA LEU A 819 -5.82 -15.69 42.86
C LEU A 819 -5.79 -14.60 41.80
N PHE A 820 -6.05 -13.34 42.18
CA PHE A 820 -5.93 -12.20 41.29
C PHE A 820 -4.50 -12.05 40.72
N ALA A 821 -3.48 -12.12 41.57
CA ALA A 821 -2.10 -12.07 41.15
C ALA A 821 -1.72 -13.22 40.21
N LEU A 822 -2.17 -14.47 40.52
CA LEU A 822 -1.98 -15.61 39.61
C LEU A 822 -2.63 -15.40 38.26
N PHE A 823 -3.86 -14.88 38.23
CA PHE A 823 -4.53 -14.57 36.96
C PHE A 823 -3.75 -13.54 36.15
N ALA A 824 -3.38 -12.40 36.76
CA ALA A 824 -2.65 -11.32 36.10
C ALA A 824 -1.27 -11.79 35.57
N PHE A 825 -0.48 -12.52 36.36
CA PHE A 825 0.85 -12.97 35.94
C PHE A 825 0.81 -14.13 34.94
N ASN A 826 -0.17 -15.06 35.05
CA ASN A 826 -0.35 -16.08 34.04
C ASN A 826 -0.78 -15.47 32.69
N ALA A 827 -1.69 -14.47 32.70
CA ALA A 827 -2.05 -13.72 31.51
C ALA A 827 -0.80 -13.05 30.91
N LEU A 828 -0.04 -12.31 31.72
CA LEU A 828 1.16 -11.60 31.28
C LEU A 828 2.22 -12.54 30.68
N PHE A 829 2.51 -13.67 31.32
CA PHE A 829 3.48 -14.63 30.81
C PHE A 829 2.96 -15.43 29.61
N ASN A 830 1.66 -15.61 29.47
CA ASN A 830 1.07 -16.17 28.27
C ASN A 830 1.32 -15.30 27.01
N ALA A 831 1.60 -13.98 27.15
CA ALA A 831 2.03 -13.15 26.04
C ALA A 831 3.28 -13.72 25.34
N PHE A 832 4.22 -14.33 26.09
CA PHE A 832 5.38 -15.00 25.50
C PHE A 832 4.96 -16.20 24.62
N ASN A 833 3.97 -16.97 25.05
CA ASN A 833 3.45 -18.11 24.28
C ASN A 833 2.82 -17.68 22.95
N CYS A 834 2.22 -16.49 22.91
CA CYS A 834 1.57 -15.91 21.73
C CYS A 834 2.56 -15.35 20.70
N ARG A 835 3.85 -15.19 21.03
CA ARG A 835 4.87 -14.69 20.10
C ARG A 835 5.19 -15.67 18.96
N GLU A 836 4.98 -16.98 19.16
CA GLU A 836 5.28 -18.03 18.19
C GLU A 836 4.08 -18.94 17.94
N PHE A 837 3.71 -19.06 16.66
CA PHE A 837 2.62 -19.94 16.24
C PHE A 837 3.03 -21.39 16.08
N GLY A 838 2.04 -22.29 16.28
CA GLY A 838 2.18 -23.70 16.06
C GLY A 838 3.18 -24.34 16.99
N THR A 839 4.13 -25.10 16.44
CA THR A 839 5.12 -25.85 17.22
C THR A 839 6.47 -25.17 17.37
N ASN A 840 6.63 -23.95 16.92
CA ASN A 840 7.90 -23.22 17.03
C ASN A 840 8.20 -22.84 18.49
N SER A 841 9.49 -22.98 18.89
CA SER A 841 9.93 -22.53 20.21
C SER A 841 10.12 -21.02 20.27
N ILE A 842 9.81 -20.43 21.42
CA ILE A 842 10.04 -19.00 21.67
C ILE A 842 11.51 -18.66 21.94
N PHE A 843 12.29 -19.61 22.46
CA PHE A 843 13.64 -19.37 22.98
C PHE A 843 14.62 -18.79 21.95
N PRO A 844 14.69 -19.25 20.68
CA PRO A 844 15.59 -18.70 19.68
C PRO A 844 15.37 -17.22 19.41
N TYR A 845 14.13 -16.74 19.56
CA TYR A 845 13.68 -15.39 19.20
C TYR A 845 13.32 -14.54 20.43
N PHE A 846 13.56 -15.05 21.64
CA PHE A 846 13.16 -14.38 22.87
C PHE A 846 13.67 -12.94 22.98
N LYS A 847 14.92 -12.69 22.58
CA LYS A 847 15.58 -11.39 22.67
C LYS A 847 15.33 -10.45 21.47
N ASN A 848 14.66 -10.91 20.41
CA ASN A 848 14.50 -10.16 19.19
C ASN A 848 13.57 -8.95 19.35
N ASN A 849 12.57 -9.05 20.23
CA ASN A 849 11.69 -7.94 20.58
C ASN A 849 12.03 -7.44 21.99
N LYS A 850 12.97 -6.51 22.07
CA LYS A 850 13.36 -5.87 23.33
C LYS A 850 12.23 -5.04 23.92
N VAL A 851 11.40 -4.43 23.06
CA VAL A 851 10.26 -3.60 23.49
C VAL A 851 9.24 -4.47 24.23
N ALA A 852 8.94 -5.66 23.72
CA ALA A 852 8.04 -6.59 24.40
C ALA A 852 8.58 -7.00 25.79
N LEU A 853 9.88 -7.30 25.90
CA LEU A 853 10.48 -7.64 27.19
C LEU A 853 10.37 -6.48 28.18
N GLN A 854 10.63 -5.25 27.73
CA GLN A 854 10.53 -4.07 28.59
C GLN A 854 9.08 -3.82 29.01
N ILE A 855 8.12 -3.86 28.10
CA ILE A 855 6.69 -3.63 28.39
C ILE A 855 6.20 -4.68 29.36
N ILE A 856 6.43 -5.97 29.10
CA ILE A 856 6.01 -7.06 29.98
C ILE A 856 6.65 -6.90 31.37
N GLY A 857 7.93 -6.55 31.44
CA GLY A 857 8.62 -6.28 32.70
C GLY A 857 8.06 -5.10 33.49
N ILE A 858 7.79 -3.99 32.80
CA ILE A 858 7.15 -2.80 33.41
C ILE A 858 5.74 -3.14 33.90
N THR A 859 4.95 -3.84 33.11
CA THR A 859 3.59 -4.25 33.47
C THR A 859 3.60 -5.17 34.70
N ALA A 860 4.57 -6.09 34.79
CA ALA A 860 4.75 -6.94 35.97
C ALA A 860 5.04 -6.12 37.24
N VAL A 861 5.93 -5.13 37.13
CA VAL A 861 6.24 -4.21 38.24
C VAL A 861 5.03 -3.37 38.63
N VAL A 862 4.31 -2.84 37.65
CA VAL A 862 3.08 -2.07 37.88
C VAL A 862 2.04 -2.91 38.58
N GLN A 863 1.86 -4.19 38.23
CA GLN A 863 0.94 -5.09 38.91
C GLN A 863 1.28 -5.23 40.40
N ILE A 864 2.55 -5.44 40.75
CA ILE A 864 2.98 -5.55 42.16
C ILE A 864 2.70 -4.23 42.89
N ILE A 865 3.13 -3.08 42.31
CA ILE A 865 2.95 -1.75 42.92
C ILE A 865 1.47 -1.47 43.18
N ILE A 866 0.59 -1.73 42.23
CA ILE A 866 -0.84 -1.45 42.35
C ILE A 866 -1.48 -2.35 43.42
N THR A 867 -1.14 -3.62 43.45
CA THR A 867 -1.69 -4.55 44.46
C THR A 867 -1.26 -4.13 45.86
N GLU A 868 -0.01 -3.65 46.06
CA GLU A 868 0.49 -3.23 47.35
C GLU A 868 0.01 -1.85 47.78
N LEU A 869 0.04 -0.85 46.90
CA LEU A 869 -0.27 0.55 47.24
C LEU A 869 -1.75 0.89 47.22
N PHE A 870 -2.52 0.22 46.36
CA PHE A 870 -3.95 0.46 46.14
C PHE A 870 -4.81 -0.75 46.52
N SER A 871 -4.34 -1.54 47.51
CA SER A 871 -5.00 -2.77 47.96
C SER A 871 -6.47 -2.56 48.28
N GLY A 872 -6.86 -1.49 48.99
CA GLY A 872 -8.25 -1.19 49.33
C GLY A 872 -9.14 -0.96 48.10
N PHE A 873 -8.63 -0.37 47.03
CA PHE A 873 -9.40 -0.15 45.79
C PHE A 873 -9.63 -1.45 45.02
N PHE A 874 -8.66 -2.34 45.02
CA PHE A 874 -8.73 -3.62 44.33
C PHE A 874 -9.30 -4.77 45.20
N ASN A 875 -9.88 -4.48 46.35
CA ASN A 875 -10.30 -5.50 47.32
C ASN A 875 -9.20 -6.56 47.54
N ALA A 876 -7.98 -6.12 47.82
CA ALA A 876 -6.80 -6.92 47.98
C ALA A 876 -6.11 -6.64 49.32
N VAL A 877 -5.18 -7.53 49.73
CA VAL A 877 -4.29 -7.34 50.87
C VAL A 877 -2.84 -7.39 50.40
N SER A 878 -1.92 -6.74 51.13
CA SER A 878 -0.48 -6.81 50.86
C SER A 878 0.02 -8.24 50.97
N LEU A 879 0.80 -8.70 49.97
CA LEU A 879 1.40 -10.04 49.94
C LEU A 879 2.83 -10.02 50.44
N SER A 880 3.25 -11.05 51.16
CA SER A 880 4.64 -11.17 51.54
C SER A 880 5.55 -11.33 50.30
N PRO A 881 6.82 -10.87 50.32
CA PRO A 881 7.76 -11.07 49.24
C PRO A 881 7.93 -12.51 48.80
N ILE A 882 7.83 -13.46 49.78
CA ILE A 882 7.88 -14.89 49.49
C ILE A 882 6.66 -15.33 48.70
N MET A 883 5.46 -14.82 49.00
CA MET A 883 4.24 -15.11 48.28
C MET A 883 4.33 -14.59 46.84
N TRP A 884 4.82 -13.34 46.61
CA TRP A 884 5.08 -12.83 45.26
C TRP A 884 6.01 -13.74 44.46
N ILE A 885 7.12 -14.21 45.08
CA ILE A 885 8.04 -15.15 44.41
C ILE A 885 7.32 -16.46 44.04
N LYS A 886 6.50 -17.02 44.92
CA LYS A 886 5.71 -18.24 44.65
C LYS A 886 4.74 -18.01 43.49
N VAL A 887 3.98 -16.91 43.50
CA VAL A 887 3.03 -16.52 42.43
C VAL A 887 3.75 -16.38 41.08
N ILE A 888 4.86 -15.64 41.02
CA ILE A 888 5.62 -15.41 39.79
C ILE A 888 6.20 -16.73 39.25
N LEU A 889 6.80 -17.56 40.11
CA LEU A 889 7.38 -18.84 39.70
C LEU A 889 6.30 -19.80 39.18
N THR A 890 5.14 -19.88 39.87
CA THR A 890 4.01 -20.71 39.43
C THR A 890 3.47 -20.21 38.08
N SER A 891 3.34 -18.90 37.89
CA SER A 891 2.88 -18.32 36.64
C SER A 891 3.86 -18.51 35.48
N CYS A 892 5.18 -18.53 35.74
CA CYS A 892 6.19 -18.84 34.73
C CYS A 892 6.04 -20.26 34.13
N LEU A 893 5.44 -21.19 34.87
CA LEU A 893 5.21 -22.56 34.38
C LEU A 893 4.34 -22.59 33.10
N VAL A 894 3.51 -21.55 32.83
CA VAL A 894 2.72 -21.46 31.59
C VAL A 894 3.61 -21.47 30.35
N ILE A 895 4.78 -20.85 30.42
CA ILE A 895 5.76 -20.85 29.33
C ILE A 895 6.38 -22.23 29.18
N VAL A 896 6.82 -22.83 30.30
CA VAL A 896 7.52 -24.12 30.31
C VAL A 896 6.61 -25.22 29.78
N ILE A 897 5.36 -25.29 30.25
CA ILE A 897 4.38 -26.29 29.83
C ILE A 897 4.04 -26.17 28.36
N ASN A 898 3.82 -24.96 27.88
CA ASN A 898 3.57 -24.73 26.45
C ASN A 898 4.76 -25.19 25.59
N GLU A 899 5.99 -24.89 25.97
CA GLU A 899 7.18 -25.38 25.26
C GLU A 899 7.35 -26.90 25.32
N VAL A 900 7.01 -27.54 26.45
CA VAL A 900 7.01 -28.98 26.55
C VAL A 900 5.96 -29.60 25.62
N ILE A 901 4.73 -29.05 25.58
CA ILE A 901 3.68 -29.50 24.64
C ILE A 901 4.16 -29.36 23.20
N LYS A 902 4.74 -28.22 22.84
CA LYS A 902 5.30 -28.00 21.49
C LYS A 902 6.43 -28.99 21.17
N LEU A 903 7.26 -29.32 22.14
CA LEU A 903 8.33 -30.33 22.00
C LEU A 903 7.77 -31.73 21.76
N ILE A 904 6.77 -32.13 22.52
CA ILE A 904 6.08 -33.41 22.33
C ILE A 904 5.48 -33.52 20.94
N ILE A 905 4.76 -32.47 20.49
CA ILE A 905 4.14 -32.48 19.17
C ILE A 905 5.22 -32.56 18.06
N ARG A 906 6.32 -31.81 18.19
CA ARG A 906 7.45 -31.87 17.24
C ARG A 906 8.07 -33.26 17.16
N THR A 907 8.32 -33.88 18.29
CA THR A 907 8.94 -35.22 18.35
C THR A 907 8.00 -36.31 17.82
N THR A 908 6.72 -36.23 18.11
CA THR A 908 5.70 -37.14 17.59
C THR A 908 5.53 -37.01 16.07
N LYS A 909 5.44 -35.78 15.53
CA LYS A 909 5.44 -35.54 14.06
C LYS A 909 6.71 -36.09 13.39
N LYS A 910 7.88 -35.86 13.98
CA LYS A 910 9.14 -36.38 13.46
C LYS A 910 9.20 -37.90 13.46
N ARG A 911 8.69 -38.57 14.53
CA ARG A 911 8.59 -40.03 14.59
C ARG A 911 7.60 -40.62 13.58
N LEU A 912 6.48 -39.96 13.34
CA LEU A 912 5.51 -40.35 12.32
C LEU A 912 6.08 -40.20 10.91
N LEU A 913 6.78 -39.10 10.61
CA LEU A 913 7.49 -38.92 9.35
C LEU A 913 8.60 -39.97 9.14
N ILE A 914 9.39 -40.27 10.16
CA ILE A 914 10.45 -41.28 10.08
C ILE A 914 9.84 -42.67 9.91
N ARG A 915 8.78 -43.02 10.63
CA ARG A 915 8.07 -44.29 10.42
C ARG A 915 7.44 -44.39 9.03
N GLY A 916 6.87 -43.29 8.51
CA GLY A 916 6.40 -43.22 7.12
C GLY A 916 7.53 -43.47 6.11
N PHE A 917 8.72 -42.90 6.32
CA PHE A 917 9.90 -43.15 5.47
C PHE A 917 10.41 -44.59 5.58
N PHE A 918 10.41 -45.21 6.76
CA PHE A 918 10.81 -46.61 6.94
C PHE A 918 9.79 -47.61 6.37
N TYR A 919 8.51 -47.28 6.37
CA TYR A 919 7.47 -48.10 5.74
C TYR A 919 7.49 -48.01 4.20
N TYR A 920 7.89 -46.88 3.63
CA TYR A 920 8.00 -46.69 2.18
C TYR A 920 9.29 -47.25 1.55
N GLY A 921 10.33 -47.43 2.33
CA GLY A 921 11.59 -48.06 1.87
C GLY A 921 11.50 -49.56 1.61
N PHE A 922 10.40 -50.24 1.92
CA PHE A 922 10.24 -51.69 1.78
C PHE A 922 9.15 -52.10 0.76
N PHE A 923 8.37 -51.18 0.18
CA PHE A 923 7.35 -51.52 -0.83
C PHE A 923 7.34 -50.52 -1.99
N GLU A 924 8.20 -50.80 -2.96
CA GLU A 924 8.11 -50.25 -4.29
C GLU A 924 7.07 -51.05 -5.09
N LYS A 925 5.77 -50.76 -4.88
CA LYS A 925 4.63 -51.10 -5.76
C LYS A 925 3.32 -50.72 -5.08
N ASP A 926 2.95 -49.45 -5.11
CA ASP A 926 1.58 -48.96 -5.14
C ASP A 926 1.51 -47.45 -4.91
N PHE A 927 1.71 -46.70 -6.01
CA PHE A 927 1.60 -45.26 -6.05
C PHE A 927 0.18 -44.73 -5.80
N THR A 928 -0.79 -45.61 -5.70
CA THR A 928 -2.21 -45.30 -5.54
C THR A 928 -2.64 -45.06 -4.08
N ILE A 929 -1.84 -45.45 -3.11
CA ILE A 929 -2.17 -45.25 -1.69
C ILE A 929 -1.69 -43.89 -1.17
N PHE A 930 -0.68 -43.30 -1.79
CA PHE A 930 -0.15 -41.99 -1.38
C PHE A 930 -1.15 -40.84 -1.61
N CYS A 931 -1.95 -40.92 -2.67
CA CYS A 931 -3.00 -39.90 -2.96
C CYS A 931 -4.22 -39.99 -2.02
N ARG A 932 -4.40 -41.08 -1.26
CA ARG A 932 -5.53 -41.20 -0.32
C ARG A 932 -5.22 -40.68 1.09
N ILE A 933 -3.95 -40.68 1.51
CA ILE A 933 -3.54 -40.20 2.85
C ILE A 933 -3.39 -38.69 2.90
N THR A 934 -3.15 -38.04 1.76
CA THR A 934 -3.08 -36.57 1.65
C THR A 934 -4.45 -35.88 1.52
N LYS A 935 -5.56 -36.66 1.47
CA LYS A 935 -6.94 -36.14 1.40
C LYS A 935 -7.69 -36.18 2.73
N LEU A 936 -7.03 -36.38 3.86
CA LEU A 936 -7.67 -36.13 5.15
C LEU A 936 -7.63 -34.61 5.43
N PRO A 937 -8.79 -33.99 5.68
CA PRO A 937 -8.89 -32.58 5.93
C PRO A 937 -8.31 -32.24 7.30
N PHE A 938 -7.17 -31.54 7.32
CA PHE A 938 -6.67 -30.87 8.50
C PHE A 938 -6.66 -29.37 8.26
#